data_0ed422fd5af355340f4f83377caee46b
#
_entry.id   0ed422fd5af355340f4f83377caee46b
#
_cell.length_a   1.000
_cell.length_b   1.000
_cell.length_c   1.000
_cell.angle_alpha   90.00
_cell.angle_beta   90.00
_cell.angle_gamma   90.00
#
_symmetry.space_group_name_H-M   'P 1'
#
loop_
_entity.id
_entity.type
_entity.pdbx_description
1 polymer ?
#
loop_
_entity_poly.entity_id
_entity_poly.type
_entity_poly.pdbx_seq_one_letter_code
_entity_poly.pdbx_strand_id
1 'polypeptide(L)'
;MAAWAQDDPARALAGRPVVEIIEEFRQDGLNIAYSTNLVAPELVIQQEPSPGEPLDIVRQVLRPHGLTIRTESGVHLVVRFDQGGLEPGSILLVITANRDNQPLDRARLAVEPELPGSERLKPGIYEYSKVPPGRYQFSIELEGFDPVRRVIDVWPGESMVVPIGLDEEKPEIETIAVSASRYEILRDIAASRFVLDQRTIQNMPDIGEDPIRAIQRLPGAAASGASAKTHLRGGESSEIGIMLNGQRLFDPFHIRDYQSIFSTVDARAIEGVEVYTGGFPVQFGNRMSGMVLMESLESLKPRHTEVGFSVFNTSVLTAGNEPDRSWVFSARRGNLDLVIDPQFGSPSYYDVFGDYTWDPSTNTTVSVNALYANDSVDVILESDPAELERVISNTENAQVWVTLDNRWSDELSSRTVLSVVAFQNLRKGTLGDEEKIVATVSDEREVRQVEFRQDFAYSKADRHFLQWGLHIKYGEGEYAYANNAEYFGLPAMFVGQEPSTSLALSAMPEGAAYALYFSDRWKLSDRAMVEWGLRWDDQTYTDLPSDAQLSPRLSLLRALGDNTEFRLSWGRYHQSQEINELQIEDGIDFFWPAQRADHVIAGIRHTLNNRLSTRVELFHKEIKDVRPRFENLFDPLSLIPEVQPDRVRLDPGSATSRGVEVSLDWSNGPLSWWATYVLSEATDRIDGRDELRSWDQRHAFQGGIGWGNEKWDVSVAASVHSGWPLTELTLVEDGVDEDGEIEYVAVPGPRNVGRHATFASLDFRVSRTWKLQRGSLMAFFEVSNLTNRRNPCCLDFDFEEDEDTGEDVFERGIDYWTPLLPAIGVLWEF
;
A
#
# COMPACT_ATOMS: atom_id res chain seq x y z
N MET A 1 -39.50 49.44 -29.19
CA MET A 1 -38.55 48.55 -28.49
C MET A 1 -39.34 47.35 -28.05
N ALA A 2 -39.24 46.29 -28.80
CA ALA A 2 -39.95 45.05 -28.55
C ALA A 2 -39.11 44.15 -27.55
N ALA A 3 -39.81 43.62 -26.57
CA ALA A 3 -39.25 42.71 -25.58
C ALA A 3 -38.60 41.52 -26.26
N TRP A 4 -37.29 41.32 -26.01
CA TRP A 4 -36.58 40.14 -26.38
C TRP A 4 -36.92 39.05 -25.34
N ALA A 5 -37.97 38.30 -25.60
CA ALA A 5 -38.22 36.95 -25.16
C ALA A 5 -39.67 36.56 -25.34
N GLN A 6 -39.94 35.62 -26.25
CA GLN A 6 -41.00 34.63 -26.08
C GLN A 6 -40.67 33.43 -26.99
N ASP A 7 -40.48 32.27 -26.36
CA ASP A 7 -40.70 30.89 -26.82
C ASP A 7 -40.35 30.56 -28.30
N ASP A 8 -39.14 30.80 -28.73
CA ASP A 8 -38.58 30.16 -29.94
C ASP A 8 -37.35 29.32 -29.59
N PRO A 9 -37.45 28.00 -29.56
CA PRO A 9 -36.31 27.11 -29.23
C PRO A 9 -35.15 27.22 -30.23
N ALA A 10 -35.32 27.93 -31.34
CA ALA A 10 -34.25 28.20 -32.31
C ALA A 10 -33.32 29.36 -31.91
N ARG A 11 -33.55 30.02 -30.77
CA ARG A 11 -32.75 31.16 -30.27
C ARG A 11 -32.09 30.94 -28.91
N ALA A 12 -31.83 29.69 -28.51
CA ALA A 12 -31.07 29.42 -27.31
C ALA A 12 -29.68 30.10 -27.37
N LEU A 13 -29.33 30.89 -26.34
CA LEU A 13 -28.05 31.60 -26.26
C LEU A 13 -26.96 30.75 -25.60
N ALA A 14 -27.32 29.83 -24.78
CA ALA A 14 -26.39 28.94 -24.13
C ALA A 14 -25.55 28.13 -25.14
N GLY A 15 -24.23 28.10 -24.95
CA GLY A 15 -23.28 27.46 -25.86
C GLY A 15 -22.78 28.33 -27.03
N ARG A 16 -23.35 29.53 -27.24
CA ARG A 16 -22.85 30.47 -28.25
C ARG A 16 -21.70 31.31 -27.71
N PRO A 17 -20.77 31.78 -28.56
CA PRO A 17 -19.71 32.71 -28.14
C PRO A 17 -20.29 34.04 -27.58
N VAL A 18 -19.73 34.46 -26.44
CA VAL A 18 -20.12 35.72 -25.79
C VAL A 18 -19.95 36.91 -26.73
N VAL A 19 -18.91 36.89 -27.55
CA VAL A 19 -18.61 37.93 -28.55
C VAL A 19 -19.75 38.08 -29.55
N GLU A 20 -20.33 37.02 -30.07
CA GLU A 20 -21.44 37.05 -31.03
C GLU A 20 -22.65 37.76 -30.44
N ILE A 21 -23.01 37.52 -29.22
CA ILE A 21 -24.17 38.14 -28.57
C ILE A 21 -23.92 39.64 -28.32
N ILE A 22 -22.70 40.00 -27.90
CA ILE A 22 -22.33 41.42 -27.76
C ILE A 22 -22.44 42.16 -29.12
N GLU A 23 -21.98 41.53 -30.20
CA GLU A 23 -22.05 42.12 -31.54
C GLU A 23 -23.50 42.19 -32.09
N GLU A 24 -24.35 41.21 -31.80
CA GLU A 24 -25.80 41.26 -32.12
C GLU A 24 -26.46 42.50 -31.45
N PHE A 25 -26.23 42.71 -30.16
CA PHE A 25 -26.77 43.87 -29.43
C PHE A 25 -26.17 45.20 -29.86
N ARG A 26 -24.91 45.21 -30.31
CA ARG A 26 -24.31 46.40 -30.93
C ARG A 26 -24.98 46.75 -32.27
N GLN A 27 -25.34 45.74 -33.09
CA GLN A 27 -26.07 45.97 -34.35
C GLN A 27 -27.49 46.48 -34.07
N ASP A 28 -28.09 46.08 -32.95
CA ASP A 28 -29.39 46.57 -32.49
C ASP A 28 -29.35 47.93 -31.79
N GLY A 29 -28.19 48.60 -31.79
CA GLY A 29 -28.05 50.00 -31.35
C GLY A 29 -27.54 50.15 -29.91
N LEU A 30 -27.13 49.10 -29.19
CA LEU A 30 -26.43 49.21 -27.91
C LEU A 30 -24.98 49.62 -28.11
N ASN A 31 -24.56 50.72 -27.48
CA ASN A 31 -23.19 51.18 -27.59
C ASN A 31 -22.28 50.47 -26.57
N ILE A 32 -21.91 49.23 -26.87
CA ILE A 32 -21.03 48.41 -26.00
C ILE A 32 -19.61 48.41 -26.56
N ALA A 33 -18.63 48.75 -25.72
CA ALA A 33 -17.21 48.66 -26.05
C ALA A 33 -16.52 47.62 -25.15
N TYR A 34 -15.69 46.79 -25.75
CA TYR A 34 -14.92 45.75 -25.03
C TYR A 34 -13.53 45.59 -25.63
N SER A 35 -12.61 45.03 -24.83
CA SER A 35 -11.29 44.60 -25.29
C SER A 35 -11.34 43.10 -25.60
N THR A 36 -10.74 42.69 -26.70
CA THR A 36 -10.57 41.27 -27.06
C THR A 36 -9.71 40.49 -26.07
N ASN A 37 -8.93 41.18 -25.24
CA ASN A 37 -8.19 40.57 -24.13
C ASN A 37 -9.09 40.28 -22.89
N LEU A 38 -10.29 40.90 -22.84
CA LEU A 38 -11.25 40.66 -21.77
C LEU A 38 -12.36 39.72 -22.22
N VAL A 39 -12.86 39.91 -23.44
CA VAL A 39 -13.89 39.06 -24.06
C VAL A 39 -13.19 38.28 -25.18
N ALA A 40 -12.51 37.22 -24.79
CA ALA A 40 -11.84 36.36 -25.75
C ALA A 40 -12.86 35.59 -26.62
N PRO A 41 -12.55 35.25 -27.87
CA PRO A 41 -13.47 34.56 -28.79
C PRO A 41 -13.94 33.17 -28.29
N GLU A 42 -13.16 32.56 -27.43
CA GLU A 42 -13.42 31.23 -26.83
C GLU A 42 -14.44 31.28 -25.68
N LEU A 43 -14.79 32.47 -25.17
CA LEU A 43 -15.77 32.57 -24.10
C LEU A 43 -17.17 32.25 -24.63
N VAL A 44 -17.76 31.19 -24.07
CA VAL A 44 -19.10 30.70 -24.43
C VAL A 44 -20.09 30.98 -23.30
N ILE A 45 -21.34 31.19 -23.65
CA ILE A 45 -22.43 31.39 -22.70
C ILE A 45 -22.70 30.07 -21.97
N GLN A 46 -22.42 30.04 -20.67
CA GLN A 46 -22.51 28.83 -19.87
C GLN A 46 -23.93 28.46 -19.48
N GLN A 47 -24.82 29.46 -19.38
CA GLN A 47 -26.20 29.24 -18.96
C GLN A 47 -27.13 30.19 -19.72
N GLU A 48 -28.32 29.71 -20.06
CA GLU A 48 -29.37 30.54 -20.72
C GLU A 48 -29.73 31.70 -19.80
N PRO A 49 -29.57 32.98 -20.26
CA PRO A 49 -29.91 34.14 -19.45
C PRO A 49 -31.44 34.27 -19.33
N SER A 50 -31.89 34.80 -18.19
CA SER A 50 -33.30 35.10 -17.96
C SER A 50 -33.76 36.19 -18.92
N PRO A 51 -35.00 36.12 -19.41
CA PRO A 51 -35.59 37.17 -20.25
C PRO A 51 -35.53 38.56 -19.58
N GLY A 52 -35.02 39.55 -20.29
CA GLY A 52 -34.88 40.91 -19.73
C GLY A 52 -34.52 41.95 -20.78
N GLU A 53 -34.16 43.16 -20.36
CA GLU A 53 -33.62 44.16 -21.26
C GLU A 53 -32.26 43.73 -21.82
N PRO A 54 -31.91 44.15 -23.07
CA PRO A 54 -30.67 43.77 -23.74
C PRO A 54 -29.41 43.95 -22.88
N LEU A 55 -29.34 45.03 -22.11
CA LEU A 55 -28.21 45.31 -21.23
C LEU A 55 -28.12 44.33 -20.05
N ASP A 56 -29.24 43.86 -19.54
CA ASP A 56 -29.29 42.90 -18.44
C ASP A 56 -28.96 41.49 -18.94
N ILE A 57 -29.36 41.14 -20.17
CA ILE A 57 -28.95 39.89 -20.81
C ILE A 57 -27.44 39.87 -20.99
N VAL A 58 -26.83 40.95 -21.50
CA VAL A 58 -25.36 41.03 -21.64
C VAL A 58 -24.66 40.99 -20.28
N ARG A 59 -25.20 41.58 -19.23
CA ARG A 59 -24.64 41.48 -17.87
C ARG A 59 -24.69 40.01 -17.37
N GLN A 60 -25.79 39.33 -17.59
CA GLN A 60 -25.93 37.90 -17.18
C GLN A 60 -24.94 37.01 -17.94
N VAL A 61 -24.75 37.25 -19.23
CA VAL A 61 -23.82 36.48 -20.09
C VAL A 61 -22.34 36.73 -19.72
N LEU A 62 -21.99 37.96 -19.35
CA LEU A 62 -20.62 38.33 -18.95
C LEU A 62 -20.25 37.87 -17.54
N ARG A 63 -21.22 37.71 -16.69
CA ARG A 63 -21.09 37.40 -15.25
C ARG A 63 -20.26 36.13 -14.97
N PRO A 64 -20.52 35.00 -15.60
CA PRO A 64 -19.76 33.76 -15.36
C PRO A 64 -18.27 33.87 -15.71
N HIS A 65 -17.91 34.89 -16.49
CA HIS A 65 -16.53 35.13 -16.93
C HIS A 65 -15.79 36.21 -16.10
N GLY A 66 -16.36 36.60 -14.95
CA GLY A 66 -15.77 37.65 -14.10
C GLY A 66 -15.76 39.03 -14.74
N LEU A 67 -16.72 39.33 -15.66
CA LEU A 67 -16.85 40.53 -16.40
C LEU A 67 -18.19 41.22 -16.11
N THR A 68 -18.23 42.53 -16.19
CA THR A 68 -19.46 43.32 -16.03
C THR A 68 -19.46 44.52 -16.95
N ILE A 69 -20.61 45.23 -17.01
CA ILE A 69 -20.74 46.46 -17.78
C ILE A 69 -20.70 47.67 -16.83
N ARG A 70 -19.82 48.63 -17.14
CA ARG A 70 -19.76 49.94 -16.57
C ARG A 70 -20.19 50.98 -17.60
N THR A 71 -21.19 51.80 -17.28
CA THR A 71 -21.69 52.80 -18.20
C THR A 71 -21.06 54.16 -17.89
N GLU A 72 -20.32 54.72 -18.84
CA GLU A 72 -19.73 56.04 -18.74
C GLU A 72 -20.10 56.86 -19.99
N SER A 73 -20.72 58.05 -19.80
CA SER A 73 -21.06 58.99 -20.89
C SER A 73 -21.83 58.33 -22.03
N GLY A 74 -22.75 57.37 -21.76
CA GLY A 74 -23.59 56.73 -22.77
C GLY A 74 -22.91 55.56 -23.51
N VAL A 75 -21.67 55.17 -23.14
CA VAL A 75 -20.99 54.03 -23.65
C VAL A 75 -20.97 52.95 -22.56
N HIS A 76 -21.28 51.71 -22.91
CA HIS A 76 -21.28 50.54 -22.02
C HIS A 76 -19.97 49.79 -22.17
N LEU A 77 -19.05 50.00 -21.22
CA LEU A 77 -17.72 49.38 -21.26
C LEU A 77 -17.75 48.00 -20.56
N VAL A 78 -17.29 46.96 -21.21
CA VAL A 78 -17.01 45.67 -20.56
C VAL A 78 -15.71 45.80 -19.77
N VAL A 79 -15.79 45.61 -18.45
CA VAL A 79 -14.67 45.75 -17.52
C VAL A 79 -14.59 44.52 -16.63
N ARG A 80 -13.39 44.25 -16.08
CA ARG A 80 -13.25 43.25 -15.01
C ARG A 80 -13.95 43.78 -13.76
N PHE A 81 -14.47 42.85 -12.98
CA PHE A 81 -15.03 43.13 -11.68
C PHE A 81 -13.95 43.76 -10.78
N ASP A 82 -14.14 45.02 -10.35
CA ASP A 82 -13.24 45.67 -9.40
C ASP A 82 -13.88 45.62 -8.00
N GLN A 83 -13.19 45.05 -7.02
CA GLN A 83 -13.73 44.78 -5.67
C GLN A 83 -13.84 46.01 -4.76
N GLY A 84 -13.54 47.22 -5.27
CA GLY A 84 -13.58 48.45 -4.53
C GLY A 84 -14.96 49.12 -4.51
N GLY A 85 -15.77 48.90 -3.44
CA GLY A 85 -17.00 49.71 -3.19
C GLY A 85 -18.32 49.11 -3.66
N LEU A 86 -18.42 47.78 -3.76
CA LEU A 86 -19.62 47.09 -4.24
C LEU A 86 -20.59 46.77 -3.08
N GLU A 87 -21.91 46.84 -3.34
CA GLU A 87 -22.92 46.46 -2.34
C GLU A 87 -22.76 44.99 -1.91
N PRO A 88 -22.75 44.70 -0.62
CA PRO A 88 -22.65 43.33 -0.13
C PRO A 88 -23.91 42.53 -0.47
N GLY A 89 -23.72 41.25 -0.85
CA GLY A 89 -24.82 40.29 -1.09
C GLY A 89 -25.27 39.59 0.18
N SER A 90 -26.08 38.55 0.01
CA SER A 90 -26.42 37.61 1.08
C SER A 90 -26.47 36.17 0.53
N ILE A 91 -26.15 35.19 1.37
CA ILE A 91 -26.24 33.78 1.06
C ILE A 91 -27.19 33.11 2.04
N LEU A 92 -28.22 32.44 1.53
CA LEU A 92 -29.11 31.59 2.29
C LEU A 92 -28.77 30.11 1.97
N LEU A 93 -28.09 29.43 2.88
CA LEU A 93 -27.82 28.01 2.76
C LEU A 93 -29.02 27.20 3.24
N VAL A 94 -29.50 26.27 2.41
CA VAL A 94 -30.60 25.35 2.77
C VAL A 94 -30.02 23.95 2.80
N ILE A 95 -29.78 23.43 4.01
CA ILE A 95 -29.13 22.14 4.22
C ILE A 95 -30.20 21.09 4.46
N THR A 96 -30.22 20.07 3.60
CA THR A 96 -31.22 18.97 3.65
C THR A 96 -30.53 17.62 3.49
N ALA A 97 -31.17 16.56 3.98
CA ALA A 97 -30.75 15.21 3.65
C ALA A 97 -31.15 14.86 2.21
N ASN A 98 -30.23 14.33 1.41
CA ASN A 98 -30.49 13.91 0.02
C ASN A 98 -31.54 12.80 -0.07
N ARG A 99 -31.73 12.00 0.98
CA ARG A 99 -32.63 10.86 1.01
C ARG A 99 -34.12 11.23 0.97
N ASP A 100 -34.51 12.26 1.73
CA ASP A 100 -35.92 12.61 1.96
C ASP A 100 -36.19 14.11 1.96
N ASN A 101 -35.17 14.92 1.61
CA ASN A 101 -35.20 16.38 1.63
C ASN A 101 -35.56 17.00 3.00
N GLN A 102 -35.41 16.25 4.09
CA GLN A 102 -35.64 16.81 5.43
C GLN A 102 -34.55 17.84 5.79
N PRO A 103 -34.92 19.00 6.41
CA PRO A 103 -33.94 19.99 6.83
C PRO A 103 -33.06 19.45 7.96
N LEU A 104 -31.74 19.57 7.77
CA LEU A 104 -30.73 19.11 8.71
C LEU A 104 -30.23 20.25 9.60
N ASP A 105 -30.34 20.05 10.90
CA ASP A 105 -30.01 21.06 11.89
C ASP A 105 -28.64 20.82 12.53
N ARG A 106 -28.02 21.91 13.08
CA ARG A 106 -26.73 21.89 13.76
C ARG A 106 -25.52 21.54 12.89
N ALA A 107 -25.58 21.73 11.58
CA ALA A 107 -24.41 21.61 10.74
C ALA A 107 -23.33 22.63 11.18
N ARG A 108 -22.08 22.17 11.22
CA ARG A 108 -20.93 23.06 11.34
C ARG A 108 -20.65 23.68 9.98
N LEU A 109 -20.55 24.98 9.94
CA LEU A 109 -20.25 25.72 8.72
C LEU A 109 -18.91 26.41 8.88
N ALA A 110 -17.98 26.11 7.99
CA ALA A 110 -16.74 26.85 7.81
C ALA A 110 -16.74 27.51 6.43
N VAL A 111 -16.19 28.70 6.30
CA VAL A 111 -16.13 29.41 5.04
C VAL A 111 -14.79 30.12 4.87
N GLU A 112 -14.21 29.98 3.69
CA GLU A 112 -12.95 30.62 3.29
C GLU A 112 -13.16 31.45 2.00
N PRO A 113 -12.74 32.75 1.97
CA PRO A 113 -12.26 33.56 3.09
C PRO A 113 -13.33 33.75 4.17
N GLU A 114 -12.90 33.95 5.43
CA GLU A 114 -13.77 34.04 6.61
C GLU A 114 -14.84 35.11 6.45
N LEU A 115 -16.10 34.75 6.67
CA LEU A 115 -17.24 35.63 6.67
C LEU A 115 -17.74 35.89 8.10
N PRO A 116 -18.43 37.06 8.35
CA PRO A 116 -19.18 37.24 9.60
C PRO A 116 -20.09 36.02 9.84
N GLY A 117 -20.21 35.60 11.09
CA GLY A 117 -20.95 34.41 11.46
C GLY A 117 -22.35 34.33 10.85
N SER A 118 -22.78 33.11 10.48
CA SER A 118 -24.11 32.85 9.96
C SER A 118 -25.18 33.04 11.04
N GLU A 119 -26.35 33.58 10.68
CA GLU A 119 -27.56 33.56 11.48
C GLU A 119 -28.44 32.35 11.09
N ARG A 120 -28.80 31.53 12.06
CA ARG A 120 -29.70 30.42 11.86
C ARG A 120 -31.15 30.89 11.89
N LEU A 121 -31.81 30.86 10.76
CA LEU A 121 -33.21 31.32 10.65
C LEU A 121 -34.22 30.23 11.04
N LYS A 122 -33.97 28.97 10.63
CA LYS A 122 -34.80 27.78 10.86
C LYS A 122 -33.94 26.53 10.89
N PRO A 123 -34.43 25.39 11.32
CA PRO A 123 -33.72 24.13 11.13
C PRO A 123 -33.27 23.95 9.68
N GLY A 124 -31.98 23.72 9.47
CA GLY A 124 -31.36 23.54 8.15
C GLY A 124 -31.21 24.82 7.32
N ILE A 125 -31.59 25.99 7.81
CA ILE A 125 -31.49 27.25 7.06
C ILE A 125 -30.59 28.24 7.79
N TYR A 126 -29.49 28.61 7.12
CA TYR A 126 -28.46 29.53 7.62
C TYR A 126 -28.29 30.71 6.67
N GLU A 127 -28.29 31.95 7.20
CA GLU A 127 -28.10 33.15 6.43
C GLU A 127 -26.75 33.81 6.75
N TYR A 128 -25.98 34.09 5.72
CA TYR A 128 -24.85 35.01 5.75
C TYR A 128 -25.28 36.32 5.13
N SER A 129 -25.43 37.35 5.96
CA SER A 129 -25.82 38.71 5.51
C SER A 129 -24.58 39.54 5.31
N LYS A 130 -24.67 40.55 4.38
CA LYS A 130 -23.58 41.49 4.07
C LYS A 130 -22.29 40.79 3.61
N VAL A 131 -22.42 39.80 2.77
CA VAL A 131 -21.30 39.07 2.18
C VAL A 131 -20.65 39.95 1.11
N PRO A 132 -19.36 40.28 1.22
CA PRO A 132 -18.64 40.96 0.16
C PRO A 132 -18.68 40.15 -1.14
N PRO A 133 -18.71 40.76 -2.30
CA PRO A 133 -18.60 40.08 -3.57
C PRO A 133 -17.26 39.32 -3.66
N GLY A 134 -17.30 38.05 -4.03
CA GLY A 134 -16.11 37.22 -4.08
C GLY A 134 -16.41 35.71 -4.20
N ARG A 135 -15.38 34.90 -4.27
CA ARG A 135 -15.47 33.46 -4.30
C ARG A 135 -15.25 32.94 -2.89
N TYR A 136 -16.16 32.10 -2.44
CA TYR A 136 -16.13 31.49 -1.09
C TYR A 136 -16.24 29.98 -1.18
N GLN A 137 -15.42 29.30 -0.42
CA GLN A 137 -15.51 27.87 -0.23
C GLN A 137 -16.19 27.57 1.11
N PHE A 138 -17.34 26.94 1.05
CA PHE A 138 -18.08 26.48 2.21
C PHE A 138 -17.77 25.02 2.47
N SER A 139 -17.43 24.69 3.69
CA SER A 139 -17.33 23.32 4.22
C SER A 139 -18.47 23.10 5.21
N ILE A 140 -19.29 22.09 4.97
CA ILE A 140 -20.45 21.74 5.77
C ILE A 140 -20.25 20.37 6.37
N GLU A 141 -20.23 20.30 7.70
CA GLU A 141 -20.07 19.08 8.46
C GLU A 141 -21.27 18.88 9.38
N LEU A 142 -21.81 17.67 9.41
CA LEU A 142 -22.87 17.28 10.33
C LEU A 142 -22.64 15.82 10.75
N GLU A 143 -22.71 15.55 12.04
CA GLU A 143 -22.56 14.20 12.59
C GLU A 143 -23.56 13.22 11.97
N GLY A 144 -23.07 12.13 11.41
CA GLY A 144 -23.86 11.13 10.69
C GLY A 144 -24.14 11.46 9.21
N PHE A 145 -23.42 12.44 8.65
CA PHE A 145 -23.52 12.82 7.23
C PHE A 145 -22.13 13.06 6.62
N ASP A 146 -21.95 12.71 5.35
CA ASP A 146 -20.73 12.97 4.62
C ASP A 146 -20.49 14.50 4.51
N PRO A 147 -19.26 14.98 4.80
CA PRO A 147 -18.92 16.39 4.71
C PRO A 147 -19.00 16.88 3.26
N VAL A 148 -19.63 18.02 3.02
CA VAL A 148 -19.75 18.62 1.69
C VAL A 148 -18.96 19.91 1.61
N ARG A 149 -18.14 20.06 0.56
CA ARG A 149 -17.50 21.32 0.19
C ARG A 149 -18.19 21.93 -1.03
N ARG A 150 -18.51 23.22 -0.96
CA ARG A 150 -19.21 23.96 -2.03
C ARG A 150 -18.55 25.29 -2.29
N VAL A 151 -18.15 25.52 -3.53
CA VAL A 151 -17.67 26.82 -3.95
C VAL A 151 -18.87 27.67 -4.42
N ILE A 152 -18.96 28.90 -3.89
CA ILE A 152 -20.04 29.86 -4.15
C ILE A 152 -19.44 31.19 -4.58
N ASP A 153 -19.81 31.67 -5.76
CA ASP A 153 -19.46 33.01 -6.23
C ASP A 153 -20.56 33.99 -5.87
N VAL A 154 -20.27 35.01 -5.04
CA VAL A 154 -21.19 36.05 -4.60
C VAL A 154 -20.95 37.29 -5.42
N TRP A 155 -22.01 37.77 -6.04
CA TRP A 155 -21.99 38.98 -6.86
C TRP A 155 -22.50 40.20 -6.08
N PRO A 156 -22.13 41.44 -6.49
CA PRO A 156 -22.55 42.64 -5.78
C PRO A 156 -24.07 42.77 -5.67
N GLY A 157 -24.59 42.97 -4.45
CA GLY A 157 -26.00 43.11 -4.17
C GLY A 157 -26.84 41.84 -4.39
N GLU A 158 -26.22 40.69 -4.67
CA GLU A 158 -26.93 39.46 -4.95
C GLU A 158 -27.37 38.77 -3.65
N SER A 159 -28.65 38.42 -3.56
CA SER A 159 -29.17 37.51 -2.55
C SER A 159 -29.42 36.15 -3.18
N MET A 160 -28.68 35.12 -2.76
CA MET A 160 -28.77 33.80 -3.37
C MET A 160 -29.22 32.74 -2.38
N VAL A 161 -30.00 31.76 -2.85
CA VAL A 161 -30.38 30.58 -2.11
C VAL A 161 -29.56 29.40 -2.65
N VAL A 162 -28.77 28.76 -1.79
CA VAL A 162 -27.91 27.64 -2.15
C VAL A 162 -28.41 26.40 -1.45
N PRO A 163 -29.07 25.48 -2.17
CA PRO A 163 -29.44 24.18 -1.63
C PRO A 163 -28.21 23.31 -1.52
N ILE A 164 -28.02 22.68 -0.36
CA ILE A 164 -26.94 21.73 -0.06
C ILE A 164 -27.57 20.47 0.49
N GLY A 165 -27.56 19.42 -0.32
CA GLY A 165 -27.95 18.09 0.11
C GLY A 165 -26.74 17.40 0.75
N LEU A 166 -26.94 16.84 1.95
CA LEU A 166 -25.97 15.95 2.59
C LEU A 166 -26.48 14.53 2.42
N ASP A 167 -25.58 13.64 2.04
CA ASP A 167 -25.82 12.20 2.13
C ASP A 167 -25.61 11.77 3.58
N GLU A 168 -26.56 10.99 4.13
CA GLU A 168 -26.31 10.32 5.41
C GLU A 168 -24.97 9.59 5.28
N GLU A 169 -24.08 9.81 6.24
CA GLU A 169 -22.88 9.02 6.39
C GLU A 169 -23.34 7.57 6.36
N LYS A 170 -23.26 6.98 5.17
CA LYS A 170 -23.52 5.54 5.04
C LYS A 170 -22.53 4.94 5.99
N PRO A 171 -22.93 4.11 6.97
CA PRO A 171 -21.97 3.28 7.62
C PRO A 171 -21.25 2.58 6.48
N GLU A 172 -20.04 3.03 6.18
CA GLU A 172 -19.26 2.49 5.09
C GLU A 172 -19.07 1.01 5.40
N ILE A 173 -19.88 0.21 4.73
CA ILE A 173 -19.54 -1.17 4.48
C ILE A 173 -18.52 -1.14 3.33
N GLU A 174 -17.57 -0.31 3.48
CA GLU A 174 -16.26 -0.46 2.92
C GLU A 174 -15.35 -0.76 4.08
N THR A 175 -15.49 -1.97 4.56
CA THR A 175 -14.38 -2.64 5.17
C THR A 175 -13.25 -2.42 4.20
N ILE A 176 -12.34 -1.55 4.63
CA ILE A 176 -11.14 -1.30 3.87
C ILE A 176 -11.41 -0.38 2.66
N ALA A 177 -11.88 0.83 2.89
CA ALA A 177 -11.87 1.88 1.89
C ALA A 177 -10.87 2.95 2.25
N VAL A 178 -9.83 2.99 1.50
CA VAL A 178 -8.90 4.12 1.44
C VAL A 178 -9.50 5.18 0.54
N SER A 179 -9.29 6.44 0.91
CA SER A 179 -9.38 7.53 -0.05
C SER A 179 -8.67 7.12 -1.35
N ALA A 180 -9.34 7.40 -2.44
CA ALA A 180 -8.86 7.10 -3.77
C ALA A 180 -7.39 7.47 -3.93
N SER A 181 -6.55 6.52 -4.27
CA SER A 181 -5.19 6.84 -4.67
C SER A 181 -5.24 7.90 -5.77
N ARG A 182 -4.29 8.83 -5.81
CA ARG A 182 -4.24 9.89 -6.85
C ARG A 182 -4.28 9.37 -8.29
N TYR A 183 -4.25 8.04 -8.46
CA TYR A 183 -4.44 7.31 -9.72
C TYR A 183 -5.91 6.96 -10.03
N GLU A 184 -6.85 7.30 -9.15
CA GLU A 184 -8.25 6.97 -9.37
C GLU A 184 -8.92 7.95 -10.33
N ILE A 185 -8.70 7.73 -11.59
CA ILE A 185 -9.63 8.16 -12.62
C ILE A 185 -10.34 6.91 -13.11
N LEU A 186 -11.61 6.78 -12.72
CA LEU A 186 -12.49 5.66 -13.01
C LEU A 186 -12.21 4.39 -12.18
N ARG A 187 -13.26 3.82 -11.67
CA ARG A 187 -13.38 2.59 -10.88
C ARG A 187 -12.37 1.52 -11.29
N ASP A 188 -11.45 1.18 -10.41
CA ASP A 188 -10.48 0.12 -10.71
C ASP A 188 -11.20 -1.22 -10.96
N ILE A 189 -10.87 -1.86 -12.07
CA ILE A 189 -11.49 -3.12 -12.50
C ILE A 189 -10.69 -4.35 -12.11
N ALA A 190 -9.56 -4.20 -11.41
CA ALA A 190 -8.77 -5.32 -10.94
C ALA A 190 -9.61 -6.30 -10.11
N ALA A 191 -9.44 -7.59 -10.35
CA ALA A 191 -10.26 -8.61 -9.70
C ALA A 191 -9.99 -8.70 -8.20
N SER A 192 -8.75 -8.52 -7.78
CA SER A 192 -8.27 -8.83 -6.43
C SER A 192 -7.59 -7.62 -5.79
N ARG A 193 -8.35 -6.56 -5.54
CA ARG A 193 -7.91 -5.34 -4.87
C ARG A 193 -8.51 -5.28 -3.47
N PHE A 194 -7.68 -4.98 -2.47
CA PHE A 194 -8.04 -4.73 -1.08
C PHE A 194 -7.46 -3.40 -0.65
N VAL A 195 -8.13 -2.76 0.29
CA VAL A 195 -7.72 -1.46 0.80
C VAL A 195 -7.88 -1.45 2.32
N LEU A 196 -6.81 -1.09 3.06
CA LEU A 196 -6.77 -0.94 4.51
C LEU A 196 -6.54 0.53 4.82
N ASP A 197 -7.52 1.23 5.39
CA ASP A 197 -7.32 2.61 5.81
C ASP A 197 -6.43 2.71 7.06
N GLN A 198 -5.90 3.88 7.32
CA GLN A 198 -5.03 4.15 8.46
C GLN A 198 -5.66 3.71 9.79
N ARG A 199 -6.94 4.03 10.01
CA ARG A 199 -7.65 3.69 11.24
C ARG A 199 -7.80 2.18 11.42
N THR A 200 -8.07 1.45 10.34
CA THR A 200 -8.14 -0.01 10.35
C THR A 200 -6.79 -0.61 10.73
N ILE A 201 -5.69 -0.11 10.16
CA ILE A 201 -4.33 -0.57 10.48
C ILE A 201 -4.00 -0.31 11.95
N GLN A 202 -4.25 0.89 12.45
CA GLN A 202 -3.96 1.28 13.84
C GLN A 202 -4.79 0.53 14.88
N ASN A 203 -6.03 0.15 14.56
CA ASN A 203 -6.92 -0.58 15.47
C ASN A 203 -6.84 -2.10 15.31
N MET A 204 -6.17 -2.61 14.29
CA MET A 204 -5.96 -4.04 14.11
C MET A 204 -4.94 -4.53 15.15
N PRO A 205 -5.26 -5.56 15.94
CA PRO A 205 -4.27 -6.12 16.83
C PRO A 205 -3.18 -6.81 16.02
N ASP A 206 -1.96 -6.25 16.07
CA ASP A 206 -0.79 -6.77 15.39
C ASP A 206 0.48 -6.23 16.06
N ILE A 207 1.63 -6.86 15.84
CA ILE A 207 2.90 -6.46 16.43
C ILE A 207 3.37 -5.13 15.80
N GLY A 208 3.36 -4.03 16.58
CA GLY A 208 4.02 -2.77 16.22
C GLY A 208 3.24 -1.81 15.35
N GLU A 209 1.93 -1.98 15.13
CA GLU A 209 1.11 -1.11 14.26
C GLU A 209 1.70 -1.00 12.84
N ASP A 210 2.14 -2.11 12.26
CA ASP A 210 2.89 -2.13 11.02
C ASP A 210 1.98 -2.27 9.78
N PRO A 211 2.06 -1.37 8.78
CA PRO A 211 1.18 -1.38 7.63
C PRO A 211 1.39 -2.60 6.71
N ILE A 212 2.62 -3.14 6.64
CA ILE A 212 2.90 -4.31 5.80
C ILE A 212 2.45 -5.58 6.51
N ARG A 213 2.61 -5.66 7.84
CA ARG A 213 2.06 -6.78 8.61
C ARG A 213 0.54 -6.86 8.54
N ALA A 214 -0.15 -5.72 8.52
CA ALA A 214 -1.60 -5.68 8.37
C ALA A 214 -2.10 -6.43 7.11
N ILE A 215 -1.29 -6.52 6.05
CA ILE A 215 -1.59 -7.27 4.83
C ILE A 215 -1.73 -8.77 5.10
N GLN A 216 -1.08 -9.30 6.12
CA GLN A 216 -1.14 -10.72 6.50
C GLN A 216 -2.55 -11.17 6.93
N ARG A 217 -3.45 -10.22 7.20
CA ARG A 217 -4.87 -10.49 7.51
C ARG A 217 -5.76 -10.58 6.27
N LEU A 218 -5.21 -10.31 5.08
CA LEU A 218 -5.96 -10.40 3.83
C LEU A 218 -6.09 -11.84 3.32
N PRO A 219 -7.12 -12.16 2.52
CA PRO A 219 -7.25 -13.46 1.89
C PRO A 219 -6.04 -13.80 1.03
N GLY A 220 -5.60 -15.06 1.07
CA GLY A 220 -4.47 -15.54 0.28
C GLY A 220 -3.10 -15.06 0.75
N ALA A 221 -3.04 -14.32 1.86
CA ALA A 221 -1.79 -13.95 2.52
C ALA A 221 -1.35 -15.06 3.47
N ALA A 222 -0.06 -15.37 3.45
CA ALA A 222 0.60 -16.28 4.36
C ALA A 222 1.87 -15.62 4.89
N ALA A 223 2.16 -15.81 6.16
CA ALA A 223 3.34 -15.25 6.81
C ALA A 223 3.96 -16.24 7.79
N SER A 224 5.26 -16.16 7.97
CA SER A 224 5.98 -16.94 8.94
C SER A 224 6.10 -16.14 10.24
N GLY A 225 5.31 -16.49 11.24
CA GLY A 225 5.44 -16.04 12.64
C GLY A 225 5.68 -14.56 12.84
N ALA A 226 6.90 -14.18 13.20
CA ALA A 226 7.27 -12.81 13.52
C ALA A 226 7.56 -11.92 12.30
N SER A 227 7.72 -12.49 11.11
CA SER A 227 8.12 -11.74 9.91
C SER A 227 7.03 -10.78 9.40
N ALA A 228 7.42 -9.58 8.97
CA ALA A 228 6.56 -8.70 8.17
C ALA A 228 6.51 -9.09 6.69
N LYS A 229 7.43 -9.94 6.21
CA LYS A 229 7.38 -10.48 4.85
C LYS A 229 6.17 -11.36 4.68
N THR A 230 5.48 -11.18 3.58
CA THR A 230 4.21 -11.84 3.28
C THR A 230 4.30 -12.61 1.98
N HIS A 231 3.71 -13.79 1.93
CA HIS A 231 3.49 -14.56 0.71
C HIS A 231 2.06 -14.33 0.23
N LEU A 232 1.87 -13.94 -1.03
CA LEU A 232 0.54 -13.76 -1.60
C LEU A 232 0.23 -14.88 -2.59
N ARG A 233 -0.88 -15.59 -2.35
CA ARG A 233 -1.35 -16.70 -3.20
C ARG A 233 -0.23 -17.67 -3.56
N GLY A 234 0.51 -18.11 -2.56
CA GLY A 234 1.59 -19.09 -2.71
C GLY A 234 2.84 -18.59 -3.42
N GLY A 235 2.96 -17.30 -3.73
CA GLY A 235 4.18 -16.72 -4.28
C GLY A 235 5.25 -16.49 -3.22
N GLU A 236 6.49 -16.26 -3.65
CA GLU A 236 7.56 -15.83 -2.76
C GLU A 236 7.32 -14.38 -2.29
N SER A 237 7.82 -14.03 -1.11
CA SER A 237 7.70 -12.66 -0.59
C SER A 237 8.40 -11.63 -1.49
N SER A 238 9.48 -12.03 -2.17
CA SER A 238 10.19 -11.22 -3.18
C SER A 238 9.38 -10.92 -4.45
N GLU A 239 8.28 -11.67 -4.68
CA GLU A 239 7.38 -11.46 -5.81
C GLU A 239 6.34 -10.33 -5.58
N ILE A 240 6.40 -9.66 -4.43
CA ILE A 240 5.51 -8.54 -4.07
C ILE A 240 6.26 -7.22 -4.26
N GLY A 241 5.63 -6.28 -4.96
CA GLY A 241 6.14 -4.91 -5.07
C GLY A 241 5.53 -4.01 -3.99
N ILE A 242 6.35 -3.26 -3.27
CA ILE A 242 5.90 -2.32 -2.23
C ILE A 242 6.24 -0.91 -2.70
N MET A 243 5.23 -0.03 -2.76
CA MET A 243 5.36 1.34 -3.24
C MET A 243 4.87 2.35 -2.22
N LEU A 244 5.55 3.51 -2.16
CA LEU A 244 5.14 4.68 -1.38
C LEU A 244 5.20 5.92 -2.27
N ASN A 245 4.10 6.68 -2.34
CA ASN A 245 3.97 7.88 -3.19
C ASN A 245 4.44 7.65 -4.63
N GLY A 246 4.10 6.46 -5.17
CA GLY A 246 4.47 6.08 -6.53
C GLY A 246 5.89 5.59 -6.72
N GLN A 247 6.81 5.68 -5.76
CA GLN A 247 8.14 5.08 -5.80
C GLN A 247 8.12 3.66 -5.25
N ARG A 248 8.77 2.71 -5.93
CA ARG A 248 8.99 1.38 -5.38
C ARG A 248 10.07 1.43 -4.31
N LEU A 249 9.73 0.99 -3.10
CA LEU A 249 10.67 0.94 -2.01
C LEU A 249 11.70 -0.18 -2.19
N PHE A 250 12.93 0.14 -1.91
CA PHE A 250 14.03 -0.78 -1.88
C PHE A 250 14.16 -1.34 -0.45
N ASP A 251 14.08 -2.66 -0.30
CA ASP A 251 14.17 -3.38 0.97
C ASP A 251 13.49 -2.67 2.16
N PRO A 252 12.15 -2.60 2.18
CA PRO A 252 11.40 -1.76 3.13
C PRO A 252 11.21 -2.44 4.49
N PHE A 253 12.23 -3.14 5.00
CA PHE A 253 12.13 -3.91 6.25
C PHE A 253 13.28 -3.57 7.20
N HIS A 254 12.94 -3.49 8.48
CA HIS A 254 13.89 -3.46 9.59
C HIS A 254 14.27 -4.87 10.07
N ILE A 255 15.45 -4.97 10.65
CA ILE A 255 16.02 -6.22 11.19
C ILE A 255 16.01 -7.29 10.10
N ARG A 256 16.50 -6.90 8.93
CA ARG A 256 16.55 -7.70 7.70
C ARG A 256 17.18 -9.07 7.92
N ASP A 257 18.33 -9.11 8.58
CA ASP A 257 19.13 -10.31 8.79
C ASP A 257 18.58 -11.19 9.94
N TYR A 258 17.45 -10.76 10.55
CA TYR A 258 16.72 -11.53 11.54
C TYR A 258 15.21 -11.31 11.36
N GLN A 259 14.56 -12.17 10.59
CA GLN A 259 13.11 -12.27 10.37
C GLN A 259 12.41 -11.04 9.73
N SER A 260 13.07 -9.90 9.49
CA SER A 260 12.41 -8.72 8.91
C SER A 260 11.11 -8.35 9.65
N ILE A 261 11.21 -8.11 10.95
CA ILE A 261 10.05 -8.05 11.87
C ILE A 261 9.13 -6.85 11.60
N PHE A 262 9.69 -5.70 11.21
CA PHE A 262 8.95 -4.45 10.99
C PHE A 262 9.23 -3.88 9.60
N SER A 263 8.31 -3.05 9.10
CA SER A 263 8.55 -2.24 7.91
C SER A 263 9.21 -0.91 8.27
N THR A 264 9.89 -0.31 7.29
CA THR A 264 10.49 1.03 7.39
C THR A 264 9.45 2.16 7.23
N VAL A 265 8.16 1.83 7.13
CA VAL A 265 7.07 2.80 6.93
C VAL A 265 6.23 2.89 8.20
N ASP A 266 6.08 4.11 8.72
CA ASP A 266 5.18 4.40 9.84
C ASP A 266 3.72 4.40 9.35
N ALA A 267 2.87 3.53 9.93
CA ALA A 267 1.44 3.47 9.59
C ALA A 267 0.70 4.80 9.82
N ARG A 268 1.23 5.67 10.69
CA ARG A 268 0.64 6.99 10.93
C ARG A 268 1.02 8.03 9.90
N ALA A 269 2.10 7.80 9.15
CA ALA A 269 2.55 8.68 8.09
C ALA A 269 1.86 8.43 6.74
N ILE A 270 0.97 7.43 6.66
CA ILE A 270 0.26 7.05 5.43
C ILE A 270 -1.26 7.11 5.62
N GLU A 271 -2.01 7.31 4.54
CA GLU A 271 -3.48 7.26 4.55
C GLU A 271 -4.00 5.83 4.69
N GLY A 272 -3.23 4.86 4.20
CA GLY A 272 -3.56 3.45 4.25
C GLY A 272 -2.76 2.63 3.25
N VAL A 273 -3.19 1.39 3.04
CA VAL A 273 -2.53 0.41 2.19
C VAL A 273 -3.52 -0.15 1.17
N GLU A 274 -3.18 -0.06 -0.10
CA GLU A 274 -3.89 -0.71 -1.18
C GLU A 274 -3.10 -1.95 -1.63
N VAL A 275 -3.76 -3.10 -1.71
CA VAL A 275 -3.11 -4.37 -2.02
C VAL A 275 -3.77 -5.05 -3.21
N TYR A 276 -2.97 -5.38 -4.21
CA TYR A 276 -3.35 -6.29 -5.28
C TYR A 276 -2.76 -7.67 -4.97
N THR A 277 -3.62 -8.64 -4.74
CA THR A 277 -3.20 -10.03 -4.51
C THR A 277 -3.09 -10.83 -5.83
N GLY A 278 -3.08 -10.15 -6.95
CA GLY A 278 -2.96 -10.62 -8.33
C GLY A 278 -3.81 -9.77 -9.27
N GLY A 279 -3.67 -9.99 -10.58
CA GLY A 279 -4.48 -9.27 -11.57
C GLY A 279 -4.21 -7.75 -11.64
N PHE A 280 -3.06 -7.28 -11.17
CA PHE A 280 -2.72 -5.86 -11.13
C PHE A 280 -2.46 -5.27 -12.54
N PRO A 281 -2.72 -3.95 -12.75
CA PRO A 281 -2.59 -3.27 -14.03
C PRO A 281 -1.17 -3.26 -14.61
N VAL A 282 -1.03 -2.99 -15.92
CA VAL A 282 0.25 -3.07 -16.66
C VAL A 282 1.28 -2.00 -16.27
N GLN A 283 0.88 -0.90 -15.65
CA GLN A 283 1.82 0.09 -15.12
C GLN A 283 2.77 -0.49 -14.07
N PHE A 284 2.32 -1.53 -13.38
CA PHE A 284 3.14 -2.25 -12.41
C PHE A 284 3.83 -3.44 -13.08
N GLY A 285 5.15 -3.50 -13.00
CA GLY A 285 5.96 -4.54 -13.62
C GLY A 285 7.02 -5.07 -12.67
N ASN A 286 7.78 -6.04 -13.19
CA ASN A 286 8.86 -6.72 -12.49
C ASN A 286 8.43 -7.30 -11.13
N ARG A 287 7.22 -7.83 -11.05
CA ARG A 287 6.65 -8.57 -9.90
C ARG A 287 5.59 -9.55 -10.40
N MET A 288 5.46 -10.69 -9.70
CA MET A 288 4.61 -11.78 -10.14
C MET A 288 3.44 -12.07 -9.21
N SER A 289 3.50 -11.74 -7.91
CA SER A 289 2.45 -12.15 -6.97
C SER A 289 1.50 -11.03 -6.58
N GLY A 290 2.01 -9.83 -6.32
CA GLY A 290 1.16 -8.74 -5.87
C GLY A 290 1.84 -7.39 -5.84
N MET A 291 1.02 -6.37 -5.56
CA MET A 291 1.47 -5.00 -5.36
C MET A 291 0.87 -4.43 -4.09
N VAL A 292 1.66 -3.72 -3.33
CA VAL A 292 1.27 -2.96 -2.13
C VAL A 292 1.54 -1.50 -2.42
N LEU A 293 0.50 -0.68 -2.38
CA LEU A 293 0.60 0.74 -2.66
C LEU A 293 0.25 1.52 -1.40
N MET A 294 1.05 2.50 -1.07
CA MET A 294 0.86 3.41 0.06
C MET A 294 0.99 4.84 -0.43
N GLU A 295 0.17 5.73 0.12
CA GLU A 295 0.28 7.17 -0.08
C GLU A 295 0.49 7.84 1.26
N SER A 296 1.27 8.91 1.30
CA SER A 296 1.50 9.69 2.53
C SER A 296 0.22 10.34 3.03
N LEU A 297 0.12 10.50 4.35
CA LEU A 297 -1.00 11.13 5.03
C LEU A 297 -1.23 12.56 4.51
N GLU A 298 -2.43 12.84 4.02
CA GLU A 298 -2.87 14.19 3.74
C GLU A 298 -3.65 14.74 4.95
N SER A 299 -3.00 15.57 5.76
CA SER A 299 -3.64 16.14 6.95
C SER A 299 -4.81 17.04 6.60
N LEU A 300 -5.96 16.83 7.25
CA LEU A 300 -7.12 17.73 7.16
C LEU A 300 -6.95 19.01 8.00
N LYS A 301 -5.91 19.05 8.85
CA LYS A 301 -5.62 20.18 9.75
C LYS A 301 -4.47 21.01 9.17
N PRO A 302 -4.45 22.34 9.40
CA PRO A 302 -3.30 23.16 9.04
C PRO A 302 -1.99 22.69 9.70
N ARG A 303 -2.09 22.11 10.87
CA ARG A 303 -0.99 21.43 11.55
C ARG A 303 -1.52 20.35 12.48
N HIS A 304 -0.83 19.22 12.46
CA HIS A 304 -1.08 18.07 13.29
C HIS A 304 0.26 17.50 13.76
N THR A 305 0.41 17.25 15.04
CA THR A 305 1.65 16.70 15.61
C THR A 305 1.30 15.59 16.58
N GLU A 306 1.99 14.47 16.46
CA GLU A 306 1.86 13.31 17.34
C GLU A 306 3.20 12.93 17.94
N VAL A 307 3.19 12.51 19.18
CA VAL A 307 4.31 11.88 19.87
C VAL A 307 3.85 10.57 20.46
N GLY A 308 4.48 9.48 20.02
CA GLY A 308 4.15 8.13 20.44
C GLY A 308 5.27 7.46 21.21
N PHE A 309 4.88 6.63 22.18
CA PHE A 309 5.78 5.73 22.91
C PHE A 309 5.08 4.39 23.13
N SER A 310 5.73 3.31 22.72
CA SER A 310 5.24 1.95 22.93
C SER A 310 6.38 1.00 23.29
N VAL A 311 6.04 -0.23 23.62
CA VAL A 311 7.05 -1.30 23.80
C VAL A 311 7.91 -1.47 22.54
N PHE A 312 7.33 -1.30 21.35
CA PHE A 312 8.02 -1.55 20.07
C PHE A 312 8.79 -0.34 19.55
N ASN A 313 8.25 0.88 19.73
CA ASN A 313 8.88 2.07 19.17
C ASN A 313 8.56 3.35 19.93
N THR A 314 9.43 4.35 19.77
CA THR A 314 9.21 5.77 20.10
C THR A 314 9.15 6.55 18.80
N SER A 315 8.18 7.44 18.66
CA SER A 315 7.93 8.11 17.38
C SER A 315 7.46 9.56 17.53
N VAL A 316 7.75 10.35 16.52
CA VAL A 316 7.24 11.71 16.34
C VAL A 316 6.75 11.83 14.90
N LEU A 317 5.53 12.35 14.74
CA LEU A 317 4.96 12.68 13.45
C LEU A 317 4.48 14.12 13.47
N THR A 318 4.71 14.87 12.39
CA THR A 318 4.06 16.14 12.13
C THR A 318 3.60 16.21 10.71
N ALA A 319 2.36 16.61 10.51
CA ALA A 319 1.75 16.78 9.20
C ALA A 319 0.99 18.11 9.16
N GLY A 320 0.81 18.65 7.99
CA GLY A 320 0.03 19.87 7.81
C GLY A 320 -0.39 20.06 6.36
N ASN A 321 -1.42 20.89 6.20
CA ASN A 321 -1.98 21.23 4.90
C ASN A 321 -2.32 22.71 4.87
N GLU A 322 -1.73 23.43 3.93
CA GLU A 322 -2.00 24.83 3.59
C GLU A 322 -2.53 24.87 2.14
N PRO A 323 -3.11 25.98 1.68
CA PRO A 323 -3.80 26.02 0.37
C PRO A 323 -2.95 25.62 -0.84
N ASP A 324 -1.63 25.80 -0.78
CA ASP A 324 -0.69 25.52 -1.86
C ASP A 324 0.42 24.51 -1.52
N ARG A 325 0.36 23.92 -0.32
CA ARG A 325 1.37 22.96 0.13
C ARG A 325 0.88 22.06 1.24
N SER A 326 1.39 20.86 1.27
CA SER A 326 1.21 19.92 2.37
C SER A 326 2.54 19.26 2.74
N TRP A 327 2.62 18.73 3.96
CA TRP A 327 3.80 18.00 4.41
C TRP A 327 3.45 16.92 5.41
N VAL A 328 4.26 15.87 5.39
CA VAL A 328 4.33 14.85 6.44
C VAL A 328 5.79 14.63 6.78
N PHE A 329 6.09 14.57 8.05
CA PHE A 329 7.38 14.15 8.56
C PHE A 329 7.16 13.18 9.70
N SER A 330 7.77 11.99 9.63
CA SER A 330 7.76 10.96 10.66
C SER A 330 9.17 10.55 11.01
N ALA A 331 9.44 10.31 12.27
CA ALA A 331 10.66 9.69 12.76
C ALA A 331 10.32 8.66 13.84
N ARG A 332 10.84 7.44 13.68
CA ARG A 332 10.69 6.34 14.65
C ARG A 332 12.06 5.81 15.08
N ARG A 333 12.10 5.34 16.32
CA ARG A 333 13.18 4.52 16.86
C ARG A 333 12.58 3.27 17.47
N GLY A 334 13.10 2.10 17.07
CA GLY A 334 12.76 0.83 17.70
C GLY A 334 13.25 0.74 19.13
N ASN A 335 12.46 0.13 20.00
CA ASN A 335 12.72 0.02 21.45
C ASN A 335 13.08 -1.43 21.87
N LEU A 336 13.37 -2.33 20.92
CA LEU A 336 13.65 -3.74 21.23
C LEU A 336 14.85 -3.90 22.18
N ASP A 337 15.88 -3.11 22.00
CA ASP A 337 17.07 -3.06 22.87
C ASP A 337 16.76 -2.63 24.32
N LEU A 338 15.59 -2.02 24.57
CA LEU A 338 15.14 -1.61 25.90
C LEU A 338 14.29 -2.68 26.61
N VAL A 339 13.75 -3.65 25.87
CA VAL A 339 12.80 -4.64 26.37
C VAL A 339 13.30 -6.09 26.26
N ILE A 340 14.23 -6.40 25.36
CA ILE A 340 14.90 -7.68 25.26
C ILE A 340 15.99 -7.76 26.33
N ASP A 341 16.16 -8.93 26.95
CA ASP A 341 17.24 -9.14 27.91
C ASP A 341 18.59 -8.98 27.16
N PRO A 342 19.53 -8.16 27.69
CA PRO A 342 20.81 -7.91 27.03
C PRO A 342 21.66 -9.17 26.73
N GLN A 343 21.39 -10.29 27.40
CA GLN A 343 22.05 -11.56 27.08
C GLN A 343 21.71 -12.08 25.67
N PHE A 344 20.53 -11.73 25.15
CA PHE A 344 20.09 -12.06 23.78
C PHE A 344 20.45 -10.99 22.76
N GLY A 345 21.25 -9.99 23.15
CA GLY A 345 21.72 -8.91 22.29
C GLY A 345 20.95 -7.61 22.40
N SER A 346 21.17 -6.73 21.45
CA SER A 346 20.63 -5.35 21.48
C SER A 346 20.22 -4.86 20.09
N PRO A 347 19.21 -5.46 19.45
CA PRO A 347 18.75 -5.00 18.15
C PRO A 347 18.06 -3.64 18.27
N SER A 348 18.51 -2.69 17.46
CA SER A 348 17.92 -1.34 17.38
C SER A 348 17.76 -0.89 15.95
N TYR A 349 16.77 -0.05 15.71
CA TYR A 349 16.56 0.56 14.40
C TYR A 349 16.00 1.98 14.56
N TYR A 350 16.16 2.76 13.50
CA TYR A 350 15.41 4.01 13.35
C TYR A 350 15.11 4.29 11.89
N ASP A 351 14.02 4.98 11.65
CA ASP A 351 13.61 5.47 10.35
C ASP A 351 13.13 6.92 10.42
N VAL A 352 13.29 7.59 9.28
CA VAL A 352 12.81 8.95 9.06
C VAL A 352 12.17 8.99 7.68
N PHE A 353 10.92 9.43 7.62
CA PHE A 353 10.20 9.69 6.38
C PHE A 353 9.77 11.15 6.31
N GLY A 354 9.94 11.77 5.17
CA GLY A 354 9.43 13.10 4.88
C GLY A 354 8.83 13.19 3.49
N ASP A 355 7.66 13.80 3.40
CA ASP A 355 7.02 14.21 2.16
C ASP A 355 6.68 15.70 2.26
N TYR A 356 7.10 16.47 1.27
CA TYR A 356 6.72 17.85 1.08
C TYR A 356 6.14 18.03 -0.32
N THR A 357 4.88 18.36 -0.37
CA THR A 357 4.12 18.60 -1.62
C THR A 357 3.81 20.07 -1.76
N TRP A 358 4.04 20.61 -2.94
CA TRP A 358 3.79 22.00 -3.30
C TRP A 358 3.05 22.09 -4.63
N ASP A 359 2.02 22.95 -4.67
CA ASP A 359 1.18 23.23 -5.83
C ASP A 359 1.54 24.61 -6.42
N PRO A 360 2.59 24.73 -7.29
CA PRO A 360 2.98 25.99 -7.89
C PRO A 360 1.89 26.58 -8.81
N SER A 361 0.96 25.76 -9.25
CA SER A 361 -0.21 26.16 -10.02
C SER A 361 -1.35 25.16 -9.82
N THR A 362 -2.56 25.51 -10.25
CA THR A 362 -3.72 24.62 -10.23
C THR A 362 -3.56 23.35 -11.10
N ASN A 363 -2.55 23.33 -11.94
CA ASN A 363 -2.30 22.23 -12.90
C ASN A 363 -1.00 21.47 -12.63
N THR A 364 -0.24 21.88 -11.65
CA THR A 364 1.08 21.31 -11.38
C THR A 364 1.24 21.08 -9.89
N THR A 365 1.59 19.84 -9.52
CA THR A 365 1.97 19.46 -8.16
C THR A 365 3.39 18.89 -8.18
N VAL A 366 4.22 19.33 -7.26
CA VAL A 366 5.59 18.83 -7.06
C VAL A 366 5.69 18.24 -5.66
N SER A 367 6.09 16.98 -5.55
CA SER A 367 6.34 16.33 -4.26
C SER A 367 7.79 15.90 -4.14
N VAL A 368 8.40 16.18 -3.00
CA VAL A 368 9.76 15.73 -2.66
C VAL A 368 9.66 14.80 -1.47
N ASN A 369 10.14 13.60 -1.63
CA ASN A 369 10.07 12.54 -0.64
C ASN A 369 11.46 12.06 -0.26
N ALA A 370 11.64 11.71 1.00
CA ALA A 370 12.86 11.09 1.51
C ALA A 370 12.52 10.02 2.56
N LEU A 371 13.13 8.86 2.43
CA LEU A 371 13.06 7.77 3.40
C LEU A 371 14.49 7.37 3.76
N TYR A 372 14.80 7.38 5.05
CA TYR A 372 16.05 6.87 5.57
C TYR A 372 15.77 5.86 6.68
N ALA A 373 16.40 4.71 6.63
CA ALA A 373 16.32 3.67 7.64
C ALA A 373 17.73 3.17 7.99
N ASN A 374 17.94 2.91 9.27
CA ASN A 374 19.18 2.30 9.74
C ASN A 374 18.86 1.25 10.80
N ASP A 375 19.49 0.08 10.66
CA ASP A 375 19.45 -1.01 11.61
C ASP A 375 20.83 -1.25 12.18
N SER A 376 20.92 -1.41 13.49
CA SER A 376 22.07 -1.95 14.18
C SER A 376 21.61 -3.18 14.96
N VAL A 377 21.99 -4.33 14.48
CA VAL A 377 21.58 -5.61 15.03
C VAL A 377 22.77 -6.29 15.69
N ASP A 378 22.63 -6.62 16.95
CA ASP A 378 23.51 -7.54 17.66
C ASP A 378 22.57 -8.55 18.35
N VAL A 379 22.46 -9.73 17.79
CA VAL A 379 21.57 -10.80 18.28
C VAL A 379 22.42 -12.00 18.66
N ILE A 380 22.13 -12.53 19.83
CA ILE A 380 22.75 -13.72 20.40
C ILE A 380 21.61 -14.69 20.70
N LEU A 381 21.53 -15.82 20.02
CA LEU A 381 20.54 -16.86 20.32
C LEU A 381 21.03 -17.77 21.43
N GLU A 382 22.30 -18.15 21.40
CA GLU A 382 22.95 -18.89 22.45
C GLU A 382 24.19 -18.14 22.94
N SER A 383 24.28 -17.93 24.24
CA SER A 383 25.32 -17.12 24.88
C SER A 383 26.43 -17.91 25.55
N ASP A 384 26.27 -19.25 25.69
CA ASP A 384 27.33 -20.11 26.16
C ASP A 384 28.48 -20.06 25.12
N PRO A 385 29.74 -19.80 25.56
CA PRO A 385 30.85 -19.79 24.63
C PRO A 385 31.09 -21.12 23.89
N ALA A 386 30.59 -22.22 24.43
CA ALA A 386 30.68 -23.57 23.82
C ALA A 386 29.58 -23.79 22.74
N GLU A 387 28.50 -22.99 22.75
CA GLU A 387 27.35 -23.11 21.85
C GLU A 387 26.99 -21.75 21.18
N LEU A 388 27.94 -20.83 21.14
CA LEU A 388 27.71 -19.44 20.71
C LEU A 388 27.07 -19.35 19.32
N GLU A 389 25.91 -18.73 19.22
CA GLU A 389 25.32 -18.26 17.96
C GLU A 389 25.08 -16.76 18.01
N ARG A 390 25.82 -15.99 17.17
CA ARG A 390 25.75 -14.52 17.18
C ARG A 390 25.85 -13.94 15.78
N VAL A 391 25.00 -12.94 15.51
CA VAL A 391 25.09 -12.08 14.32
C VAL A 391 25.18 -10.62 14.72
N ILE A 392 26.14 -9.92 14.14
CA ILE A 392 26.23 -8.46 14.20
C ILE A 392 26.01 -7.93 12.78
N SER A 393 25.04 -7.05 12.60
CA SER A 393 24.84 -6.39 11.30
C SER A 393 24.52 -4.91 11.44
N ASN A 394 24.87 -4.17 10.40
CA ASN A 394 24.50 -2.77 10.22
C ASN A 394 23.96 -2.59 8.80
N THR A 395 22.71 -2.12 8.71
CA THR A 395 22.04 -1.84 7.43
C THR A 395 21.67 -0.37 7.34
N GLU A 396 22.06 0.28 6.25
CA GLU A 396 21.67 1.65 5.91
C GLU A 396 20.89 1.67 4.60
N ASN A 397 19.74 2.34 4.57
CA ASN A 397 18.87 2.45 3.41
C ASN A 397 18.38 3.89 3.27
N ALA A 398 18.84 4.58 2.25
CA ALA A 398 18.49 5.95 1.93
C ALA A 398 17.84 6.03 0.55
N GLN A 399 16.64 6.61 0.49
CA GLN A 399 15.88 6.77 -0.73
C GLN A 399 15.33 8.19 -0.81
N VAL A 400 15.55 8.86 -1.93
CA VAL A 400 15.01 10.20 -2.20
C VAL A 400 14.35 10.19 -3.57
N TRP A 401 13.14 10.72 -3.67
CA TRP A 401 12.47 10.85 -4.95
C TRP A 401 11.65 12.13 -5.06
N VAL A 402 11.54 12.59 -6.29
CA VAL A 402 10.73 13.75 -6.66
C VAL A 402 9.66 13.30 -7.63
N THR A 403 8.42 13.69 -7.34
CA THR A 403 7.27 13.45 -8.21
C THR A 403 6.79 14.79 -8.76
N LEU A 404 6.54 14.83 -10.06
CA LEU A 404 5.94 15.96 -10.77
C LEU A 404 4.67 15.49 -11.45
N ASP A 405 3.53 15.95 -10.94
CA ASP A 405 2.21 15.74 -11.53
C ASP A 405 1.79 16.96 -12.33
N ASN A 406 1.48 16.77 -13.62
CA ASN A 406 1.02 17.83 -14.49
C ASN A 406 -0.33 17.48 -15.12
N ARG A 407 -1.27 18.43 -15.07
CA ARG A 407 -2.51 18.41 -15.85
C ARG A 407 -2.33 19.32 -17.06
N TRP A 408 -2.09 18.72 -18.23
CA TRP A 408 -1.89 19.44 -19.50
C TRP A 408 -3.21 19.97 -20.06
N SER A 409 -4.29 19.24 -19.81
CA SER A 409 -5.68 19.60 -20.15
C SER A 409 -6.63 18.86 -19.23
N ASP A 410 -7.94 19.09 -19.36
CA ASP A 410 -8.96 18.31 -18.62
C ASP A 410 -8.93 16.81 -18.95
N GLU A 411 -8.36 16.46 -20.12
CA GLU A 411 -8.30 15.09 -20.59
C GLU A 411 -6.92 14.42 -20.40
N LEU A 412 -5.82 15.20 -20.36
CA LEU A 412 -4.44 14.68 -20.36
C LEU A 412 -3.69 15.09 -19.10
N SER A 413 -3.19 14.12 -18.40
CA SER A 413 -2.27 14.30 -17.27
C SER A 413 -1.01 13.47 -17.42
N SER A 414 0.03 13.84 -16.69
CA SER A 414 1.27 13.08 -16.63
C SER A 414 1.85 13.08 -15.22
N ARG A 415 2.57 12.03 -14.90
CA ARG A 415 3.39 11.90 -13.68
C ARG A 415 4.81 11.55 -14.07
N THR A 416 5.76 12.33 -13.55
CA THR A 416 7.19 12.05 -13.66
C THR A 416 7.73 11.71 -12.29
N VAL A 417 8.52 10.66 -12.16
CA VAL A 417 9.23 10.30 -10.93
C VAL A 417 10.72 10.18 -11.22
N LEU A 418 11.52 10.85 -10.41
CA LEU A 418 12.98 10.71 -10.38
C LEU A 418 13.37 10.23 -9.00
N SER A 419 14.13 9.14 -8.90
CA SER A 419 14.57 8.63 -7.61
C SER A 419 16.03 8.21 -7.59
N VAL A 420 16.60 8.27 -6.38
CA VAL A 420 17.94 7.78 -6.05
C VAL A 420 17.85 6.91 -4.81
N VAL A 421 18.51 5.76 -4.86
CA VAL A 421 18.60 4.81 -3.74
C VAL A 421 20.08 4.57 -3.45
N ALA A 422 20.43 4.57 -2.16
CA ALA A 422 21.72 4.10 -1.65
C ALA A 422 21.44 3.13 -0.50
N PHE A 423 22.00 1.94 -0.62
CA PHE A 423 21.83 0.86 0.35
C PHE A 423 23.18 0.25 0.70
N GLN A 424 23.40 -0.02 1.98
CA GLN A 424 24.57 -0.72 2.47
C GLN A 424 24.15 -1.72 3.54
N ASN A 425 24.72 -2.93 3.50
CA ASN A 425 24.58 -3.94 4.55
C ASN A 425 25.96 -4.54 4.87
N LEU A 426 26.30 -4.57 6.15
CA LEU A 426 27.48 -5.21 6.71
C LEU A 426 27.01 -6.23 7.73
N ARG A 427 27.26 -7.53 7.49
CA ARG A 427 26.89 -8.61 8.38
C ARG A 427 28.09 -9.48 8.72
N LYS A 428 28.22 -9.83 10.02
CA LYS A 428 29.19 -10.81 10.53
C LYS A 428 28.45 -11.82 11.38
N GLY A 429 28.68 -13.09 11.12
CA GLY A 429 28.09 -14.20 11.84
C GLY A 429 29.19 -15.06 12.47
N THR A 430 28.91 -15.62 13.65
CA THR A 430 29.79 -16.56 14.37
C THR A 430 28.94 -17.68 14.97
N LEU A 431 29.29 -18.91 14.65
CA LEU A 431 28.85 -20.13 15.35
C LEU A 431 30.06 -20.69 16.06
N GLY A 432 29.92 -21.04 17.34
CA GLY A 432 31.03 -21.51 18.17
C GLY A 432 30.74 -22.86 18.85
N ASP A 433 29.83 -23.63 18.33
CA ASP A 433 29.44 -24.94 18.85
C ASP A 433 30.43 -26.01 18.36
N GLU A 434 31.40 -26.43 19.23
CA GLU A 434 32.42 -27.43 18.90
C GLU A 434 31.86 -28.85 18.81
N GLU A 435 30.59 -29.07 19.20
CA GLU A 435 29.92 -30.35 19.10
C GLU A 435 29.07 -30.45 17.83
N LYS A 436 28.72 -29.28 17.22
CA LYS A 436 27.88 -29.19 16.04
C LYS A 436 28.55 -28.45 14.89
N ILE A 437 28.72 -27.12 15.02
CA ILE A 437 29.22 -26.28 13.93
C ILE A 437 30.09 -25.15 14.49
N VAL A 438 31.30 -25.04 13.98
CA VAL A 438 32.14 -23.86 14.18
C VAL A 438 32.21 -23.09 12.85
N ALA A 439 31.68 -21.88 12.82
CA ALA A 439 31.66 -21.12 11.58
C ALA A 439 31.86 -19.62 11.79
N THR A 440 32.36 -18.96 10.74
CA THR A 440 32.41 -17.51 10.62
C THR A 440 31.89 -17.07 9.26
N VAL A 441 31.15 -15.98 9.23
CA VAL A 441 30.59 -15.39 8.01
C VAL A 441 30.86 -13.89 8.00
N SER A 442 31.21 -13.34 6.82
CA SER A 442 31.26 -11.91 6.53
C SER A 442 30.55 -11.64 5.21
N ASP A 443 29.58 -10.73 5.23
CA ASP A 443 28.76 -10.36 4.07
C ASP A 443 28.69 -8.81 4.00
N GLU A 444 29.23 -8.25 2.94
CA GLU A 444 29.26 -6.82 2.68
C GLU A 444 28.56 -6.55 1.35
N ARG A 445 27.56 -5.68 1.36
CA ARG A 445 26.76 -5.32 0.17
C ARG A 445 26.57 -3.82 0.11
N GLU A 446 26.90 -3.23 -1.03
CA GLU A 446 26.57 -1.84 -1.35
C GLU A 446 25.81 -1.80 -2.67
N VAL A 447 24.69 -1.06 -2.72
CA VAL A 447 23.87 -0.91 -3.94
C VAL A 447 23.46 0.54 -4.12
N ARG A 448 23.62 1.06 -5.33
CA ARG A 448 23.17 2.38 -5.73
C ARG A 448 22.27 2.27 -6.95
N GLN A 449 21.16 2.99 -6.95
CA GLN A 449 20.22 2.99 -8.07
C GLN A 449 19.72 4.40 -8.37
N VAL A 450 19.50 4.67 -9.66
CA VAL A 450 18.81 5.86 -10.15
C VAL A 450 17.68 5.41 -11.05
N GLU A 451 16.50 6.00 -10.86
CA GLU A 451 15.29 5.62 -11.60
C GLU A 451 14.61 6.86 -12.18
N PHE A 452 14.18 6.75 -13.41
CA PHE A 452 13.30 7.68 -14.09
C PHE A 452 12.04 6.97 -14.55
N ARG A 453 10.89 7.51 -14.21
CA ARG A 453 9.59 7.04 -14.68
C ARG A 453 8.74 8.19 -15.19
N GLN A 454 8.10 7.98 -16.33
CA GLN A 454 7.18 8.90 -16.95
C GLN A 454 5.90 8.17 -17.33
N ASP A 455 4.80 8.56 -16.70
CA ASP A 455 3.47 8.03 -16.94
C ASP A 455 2.57 9.11 -17.54
N PHE A 456 1.68 8.72 -18.45
CA PHE A 456 0.65 9.55 -19.03
C PHE A 456 -0.71 8.89 -18.86
N ALA A 457 -1.73 9.70 -18.62
CA ALA A 457 -3.11 9.29 -18.58
C ALA A 457 -3.97 10.22 -19.44
N TYR A 458 -4.79 9.63 -20.31
CA TYR A 458 -5.68 10.36 -21.21
C TYR A 458 -7.10 9.81 -21.12
N SER A 459 -8.07 10.67 -20.78
CA SER A 459 -9.48 10.35 -20.67
C SER A 459 -10.27 11.00 -21.80
N LYS A 460 -10.87 10.17 -22.67
CA LYS A 460 -11.64 10.65 -23.80
C LYS A 460 -13.10 10.28 -23.72
N ALA A 461 -13.98 11.31 -23.66
CA ALA A 461 -15.43 11.17 -23.78
C ALA A 461 -16.05 10.11 -22.85
N ASP A 462 -15.60 10.00 -21.61
CA ASP A 462 -16.06 9.07 -20.55
C ASP A 462 -16.10 7.58 -20.95
N ARG A 463 -15.52 7.21 -22.08
CA ARG A 463 -15.53 5.84 -22.59
C ARG A 463 -14.18 5.14 -22.60
N HIS A 464 -13.13 5.90 -22.85
CA HIS A 464 -11.76 5.37 -22.92
C HIS A 464 -10.86 6.09 -21.94
N PHE A 465 -10.11 5.33 -21.18
CA PHE A 465 -9.06 5.81 -20.32
C PHE A 465 -7.75 5.11 -20.72
N LEU A 466 -6.91 5.89 -21.43
CA LEU A 466 -5.64 5.40 -21.94
C LEU A 466 -4.53 5.72 -20.96
N GLN A 467 -3.66 4.77 -20.70
CA GLN A 467 -2.44 4.97 -19.91
C GLN A 467 -1.25 4.41 -20.69
N TRP A 468 -0.13 5.11 -20.66
CA TRP A 468 1.14 4.63 -21.19
C TRP A 468 2.30 5.24 -20.42
N GLY A 469 3.42 4.57 -20.44
CA GLY A 469 4.60 5.08 -19.73
C GLY A 469 5.88 4.39 -20.11
N LEU A 470 6.96 5.05 -19.70
CA LEU A 470 8.34 4.64 -19.83
C LEU A 470 8.96 4.59 -18.44
N HIS A 471 9.75 3.55 -18.19
CA HIS A 471 10.47 3.36 -16.95
C HIS A 471 11.91 2.96 -17.27
N ILE A 472 12.89 3.67 -16.71
CA ILE A 472 14.32 3.42 -16.87
C ILE A 472 14.94 3.40 -15.48
N LYS A 473 15.70 2.35 -15.18
CA LYS A 473 16.44 2.19 -13.95
C LYS A 473 17.88 1.81 -14.28
N TYR A 474 18.83 2.45 -13.66
CA TYR A 474 20.23 2.05 -13.69
C TYR A 474 20.69 1.78 -12.27
N GLY A 475 21.46 0.72 -12.09
CA GLY A 475 21.99 0.33 -10.79
C GLY A 475 23.39 -0.22 -10.89
N GLU A 476 24.10 -0.12 -9.79
CA GLU A 476 25.40 -0.73 -9.53
C GLU A 476 25.37 -1.39 -8.15
N GLY A 477 26.07 -2.51 -8.01
CA GLY A 477 26.22 -3.24 -6.77
C GLY A 477 27.66 -3.64 -6.53
N GLU A 478 28.07 -3.67 -5.27
CA GLU A 478 29.32 -4.22 -4.81
C GLU A 478 29.03 -5.26 -3.72
N TYR A 479 29.57 -6.46 -3.90
CA TYR A 479 29.37 -7.59 -3.03
C TYR A 479 30.71 -8.21 -2.65
N ALA A 480 30.89 -8.48 -1.37
CA ALA A 480 32.00 -9.27 -0.85
C ALA A 480 31.47 -10.21 0.23
N TYR A 481 31.58 -11.50 -0.04
CA TYR A 481 31.13 -12.57 0.86
C TYR A 481 32.24 -13.55 1.16
N ALA A 482 32.36 -13.97 2.43
CA ALA A 482 33.26 -15.04 2.84
C ALA A 482 32.65 -15.81 4.00
N ASN A 483 32.78 -17.13 3.95
CA ASN A 483 32.50 -18.02 5.07
C ASN A 483 33.58 -19.09 5.24
N ASN A 484 33.68 -19.61 6.45
CA ASN A 484 34.36 -20.86 6.77
C ASN A 484 33.51 -21.59 7.79
N ALA A 485 33.30 -22.89 7.61
CA ALA A 485 32.56 -23.75 8.53
C ALA A 485 33.24 -25.11 8.68
N GLU A 486 33.26 -25.61 9.91
CA GLU A 486 33.67 -26.97 10.26
C GLU A 486 32.49 -27.65 10.95
N TYR A 487 32.21 -28.90 10.61
CA TYR A 487 31.03 -29.64 11.05
C TYR A 487 31.46 -30.81 11.92
N PHE A 488 30.70 -31.00 13.01
CA PHE A 488 30.92 -32.07 14.01
C PHE A 488 29.59 -32.75 14.31
N GLY A 489 29.65 -33.89 15.02
CA GLY A 489 28.44 -34.57 15.48
C GLY A 489 27.38 -34.80 14.37
N LEU A 490 26.12 -34.55 14.68
CA LEU A 490 25.01 -34.73 13.74
C LEU A 490 25.15 -33.92 12.45
N PRO A 491 25.54 -32.64 12.46
CA PRO A 491 25.84 -31.87 11.25
C PRO A 491 26.82 -32.53 10.29
N ALA A 492 27.88 -33.16 10.80
CA ALA A 492 28.87 -33.89 9.99
C ALA A 492 28.32 -35.16 9.37
N MET A 493 27.26 -35.75 9.95
CA MET A 493 26.62 -36.96 9.46
C MET A 493 25.68 -36.74 8.29
N PHE A 494 25.38 -35.49 7.90
CA PHE A 494 24.47 -35.25 6.78
C PHE A 494 25.03 -35.79 5.48
N VAL A 495 24.17 -36.46 4.70
CA VAL A 495 24.56 -37.06 3.43
C VAL A 495 25.17 -36.04 2.50
N GLY A 496 26.41 -36.28 2.08
CA GLY A 496 27.15 -35.36 1.19
C GLY A 496 27.74 -34.14 1.86
N GLN A 497 27.69 -34.05 3.19
CA GLN A 497 28.36 -32.98 3.93
C GLN A 497 29.86 -33.17 3.97
N GLU A 498 30.62 -32.20 3.56
CA GLU A 498 32.07 -32.17 3.74
C GLU A 498 32.42 -31.75 5.18
N PRO A 499 33.49 -32.31 5.80
CA PRO A 499 33.87 -31.94 7.16
C PRO A 499 34.15 -30.46 7.37
N SER A 500 34.49 -29.75 6.31
CA SER A 500 34.64 -28.30 6.33
C SER A 500 34.32 -27.71 4.98
N THR A 501 33.77 -26.49 4.99
CA THR A 501 33.46 -25.73 3.79
C THR A 501 34.07 -24.33 3.88
N SER A 502 34.45 -23.75 2.74
CA SER A 502 34.94 -22.40 2.67
C SER A 502 34.52 -21.77 1.33
N LEU A 503 33.88 -20.61 1.39
CA LEU A 503 33.49 -19.84 0.21
C LEU A 503 33.99 -18.41 0.34
N ALA A 504 34.59 -17.87 -0.73
CA ALA A 504 34.92 -16.45 -0.83
C ALA A 504 34.59 -15.96 -2.23
N LEU A 505 33.65 -15.04 -2.35
CA LEU A 505 33.20 -14.47 -3.60
C LEU A 505 33.10 -12.94 -3.52
N SER A 506 33.36 -12.28 -4.65
CA SER A 506 33.07 -10.86 -4.84
C SER A 506 32.47 -10.64 -6.22
N ALA A 507 31.52 -9.71 -6.32
CA ALA A 507 30.88 -9.35 -7.57
C ALA A 507 30.59 -7.85 -7.60
N MET A 508 30.67 -7.25 -8.80
CA MET A 508 30.37 -5.85 -9.04
C MET A 508 29.40 -5.72 -10.22
N PRO A 509 28.14 -6.17 -10.06
CA PRO A 509 27.16 -6.07 -11.13
C PRO A 509 26.74 -4.62 -11.37
N GLU A 510 26.59 -4.25 -12.65
CA GLU A 510 26.06 -2.97 -13.07
C GLU A 510 25.17 -3.13 -14.28
N GLY A 511 24.20 -2.25 -14.47
CA GLY A 511 23.39 -2.24 -15.66
C GLY A 511 22.06 -1.52 -15.53
N ALA A 512 21.32 -1.53 -16.62
CA ALA A 512 20.06 -0.84 -16.75
C ALA A 512 18.88 -1.82 -16.93
N ALA A 513 17.71 -1.41 -16.46
CA ALA A 513 16.43 -2.04 -16.74
C ALA A 513 15.49 -1.02 -17.41
N TYR A 514 14.73 -1.48 -18.38
CA TYR A 514 13.81 -0.69 -19.18
C TYR A 514 12.43 -1.27 -19.16
N ALA A 515 11.39 -0.43 -19.17
CA ALA A 515 10.04 -0.87 -19.41
C ALA A 515 9.22 0.13 -20.19
N LEU A 516 8.33 -0.38 -21.02
CA LEU A 516 7.31 0.36 -21.75
C LEU A 516 5.97 -0.29 -21.52
N TYR A 517 4.93 0.51 -21.30
CA TYR A 517 3.58 -0.06 -21.21
C TYR A 517 2.54 0.84 -21.87
N PHE A 518 1.43 0.20 -22.24
CA PHE A 518 0.22 0.84 -22.72
C PHE A 518 -1.00 0.08 -22.24
N SER A 519 -2.06 0.79 -21.84
CA SER A 519 -3.37 0.19 -21.56
C SER A 519 -4.52 1.09 -22.03
N ASP A 520 -5.65 0.47 -22.29
CA ASP A 520 -6.93 1.12 -22.54
C ASP A 520 -8.00 0.48 -21.64
N ARG A 521 -8.59 1.28 -20.79
CA ARG A 521 -9.78 0.93 -20.02
C ARG A 521 -11.01 1.45 -20.76
N TRP A 522 -11.78 0.53 -21.30
CA TRP A 522 -12.92 0.81 -22.15
C TRP A 522 -14.24 0.54 -21.42
N LYS A 523 -15.05 1.59 -21.23
CA LYS A 523 -16.41 1.50 -20.73
C LYS A 523 -17.34 1.04 -21.89
N LEU A 524 -17.63 -0.26 -21.92
CA LEU A 524 -18.52 -0.86 -22.94
C LEU A 524 -19.97 -0.41 -22.73
N SER A 525 -20.40 -0.28 -21.48
CA SER A 525 -21.70 0.19 -21.05
C SER A 525 -21.64 0.67 -19.59
N ASP A 526 -22.72 1.21 -19.04
CA ASP A 526 -22.79 1.60 -17.62
C ASP A 526 -22.64 0.40 -16.65
N ARG A 527 -22.75 -0.83 -17.17
CA ARG A 527 -22.65 -2.07 -16.41
C ARG A 527 -21.47 -2.97 -16.82
N ALA A 528 -20.65 -2.56 -17.77
CA ALA A 528 -19.53 -3.38 -18.25
C ALA A 528 -18.33 -2.52 -18.64
N MET A 529 -17.16 -2.93 -18.17
CA MET A 529 -15.87 -2.29 -18.42
C MET A 529 -14.84 -3.37 -18.71
N VAL A 530 -13.96 -3.12 -19.67
CA VAL A 530 -12.82 -3.97 -20.02
C VAL A 530 -11.55 -3.13 -19.97
N GLU A 531 -10.52 -3.64 -19.38
CA GLU A 531 -9.17 -3.08 -19.48
C GLU A 531 -8.27 -4.12 -20.15
N TRP A 532 -7.56 -3.70 -21.17
CA TRP A 532 -6.50 -4.48 -21.77
C TRP A 532 -5.21 -3.66 -21.78
N GLY A 533 -4.09 -4.32 -21.67
CA GLY A 533 -2.81 -3.65 -21.71
C GLY A 533 -1.69 -4.58 -22.08
N LEU A 534 -0.58 -3.97 -22.45
CA LEU A 534 0.65 -4.63 -22.83
C LEU A 534 1.82 -3.93 -22.18
N ARG A 535 2.73 -4.70 -21.61
CA ARG A 535 3.98 -4.21 -21.03
C ARG A 535 5.14 -5.01 -21.62
N TRP A 536 6.23 -4.33 -21.88
CA TRP A 536 7.51 -4.91 -22.23
C TRP A 536 8.56 -4.48 -21.20
N ASP A 537 9.31 -5.43 -20.69
CA ASP A 537 10.43 -5.22 -19.76
C ASP A 537 11.70 -5.83 -20.37
N ASP A 538 12.86 -5.27 -20.05
CA ASP A 538 14.18 -5.78 -20.42
C ASP A 538 15.26 -5.28 -19.45
N GLN A 539 16.35 -6.01 -19.32
CA GLN A 539 17.50 -5.63 -18.50
C GLN A 539 18.83 -6.04 -19.16
N THR A 540 19.88 -5.26 -18.91
CA THR A 540 21.19 -5.43 -19.55
C THR A 540 22.20 -6.25 -18.74
N TYR A 541 21.89 -6.57 -17.49
CA TYR A 541 22.82 -7.23 -16.56
C TYR A 541 22.57 -8.74 -16.40
N THR A 542 21.63 -9.32 -17.12
CA THR A 542 21.41 -10.77 -17.11
C THR A 542 22.33 -11.42 -18.15
N ASP A 543 23.22 -12.28 -17.69
CA ASP A 543 24.25 -12.91 -18.53
C ASP A 543 23.71 -14.08 -19.37
N LEU A 544 22.60 -14.69 -18.93
CA LEU A 544 22.00 -15.84 -19.61
C LEU A 544 20.93 -15.40 -20.62
N PRO A 545 20.81 -16.10 -21.76
CA PRO A 545 19.73 -15.82 -22.70
C PRO A 545 18.36 -15.88 -22.05
N SER A 546 17.54 -14.87 -22.29
CA SER A 546 16.16 -14.80 -21.80
C SER A 546 15.19 -14.56 -22.95
N ASP A 547 13.96 -15.04 -22.79
CA ASP A 547 12.86 -14.71 -23.71
C ASP A 547 12.42 -13.24 -23.53
N ALA A 548 11.81 -12.69 -24.58
CA ALA A 548 11.23 -11.36 -24.52
C ALA A 548 10.16 -11.26 -23.41
N GLN A 549 10.34 -10.30 -22.48
CA GLN A 549 9.47 -10.10 -21.33
C GLN A 549 8.21 -9.32 -21.72
N LEU A 550 7.36 -9.93 -22.52
CA LEU A 550 6.11 -9.33 -22.98
C LEU A 550 4.94 -9.78 -22.10
N SER A 551 4.28 -8.83 -21.44
CA SER A 551 3.27 -9.02 -20.39
C SER A 551 1.90 -8.48 -20.81
N PRO A 552 1.10 -9.21 -21.62
CA PRO A 552 -0.29 -8.86 -21.90
C PRO A 552 -1.16 -9.08 -20.67
N ARG A 553 -2.14 -8.19 -20.45
CA ARG A 553 -3.13 -8.28 -19.36
C ARG A 553 -4.51 -7.91 -19.86
N LEU A 554 -5.54 -8.57 -19.33
CA LEU A 554 -6.94 -8.35 -19.65
C LEU A 554 -7.79 -8.47 -18.37
N SER A 555 -8.60 -7.47 -18.10
CA SER A 555 -9.54 -7.48 -16.98
C SER A 555 -10.93 -7.07 -17.44
N LEU A 556 -11.95 -7.72 -16.90
CA LEU A 556 -13.37 -7.48 -17.15
C LEU A 556 -14.06 -7.22 -15.80
N LEU A 557 -14.79 -6.13 -15.72
CA LEU A 557 -15.77 -5.85 -14.68
C LEU A 557 -17.17 -5.83 -15.27
N ARG A 558 -18.11 -6.56 -14.68
CA ARG A 558 -19.52 -6.55 -15.07
C ARG A 558 -20.44 -6.46 -13.86
N ALA A 559 -21.22 -5.39 -13.77
CA ALA A 559 -22.32 -5.31 -12.83
C ALA A 559 -23.47 -6.23 -13.29
N LEU A 560 -23.79 -7.26 -12.51
CA LEU A 560 -24.90 -8.20 -12.74
C LEU A 560 -26.22 -7.67 -12.19
N GLY A 561 -26.18 -6.66 -11.33
CA GLY A 561 -27.26 -5.95 -10.69
C GLY A 561 -26.69 -4.75 -9.95
N ASP A 562 -27.52 -4.08 -9.16
CA ASP A 562 -27.08 -2.89 -8.43
C ASP A 562 -26.16 -3.24 -7.24
N ASN A 563 -26.23 -4.46 -6.73
CA ASN A 563 -25.49 -4.95 -5.58
C ASN A 563 -24.54 -6.13 -5.90
N THR A 564 -24.37 -6.49 -7.17
CA THR A 564 -23.58 -7.67 -7.55
C THR A 564 -22.64 -7.33 -8.69
N GLU A 565 -21.35 -7.59 -8.50
CA GLU A 565 -20.30 -7.40 -9.49
C GLU A 565 -19.60 -8.72 -9.78
N PHE A 566 -19.36 -8.99 -11.03
CA PHE A 566 -18.50 -10.06 -11.51
C PHE A 566 -17.21 -9.46 -12.07
N ARG A 567 -16.09 -10.05 -11.72
CA ARG A 567 -14.75 -9.66 -12.18
C ARG A 567 -14.02 -10.87 -12.75
N LEU A 568 -13.29 -10.66 -13.82
CA LEU A 568 -12.43 -11.66 -14.44
C LEU A 568 -11.13 -10.98 -14.85
N SER A 569 -10.00 -11.55 -14.48
CA SER A 569 -8.68 -11.07 -14.89
C SER A 569 -7.85 -12.24 -15.41
N TRP A 570 -7.15 -11.98 -16.51
CA TRP A 570 -6.08 -12.82 -17.02
C TRP A 570 -4.86 -11.95 -17.31
N GLY A 571 -3.68 -12.42 -16.93
CA GLY A 571 -2.47 -11.64 -17.19
C GLY A 571 -1.22 -12.49 -17.15
N ARG A 572 -0.24 -12.06 -17.93
CA ARG A 572 1.14 -12.53 -17.88
C ARG A 572 2.00 -11.49 -17.17
N TYR A 573 2.90 -11.97 -16.35
CA TYR A 573 3.78 -11.18 -15.50
C TYR A 573 5.19 -11.73 -15.61
N HIS A 574 6.18 -10.86 -15.73
CA HIS A 574 7.60 -11.24 -15.67
C HIS A 574 8.25 -10.57 -14.48
N GLN A 575 9.22 -11.27 -13.90
CA GLN A 575 10.07 -10.73 -12.86
C GLN A 575 11.51 -11.11 -13.12
N SER A 576 12.34 -10.14 -13.45
CA SER A 576 13.79 -10.28 -13.47
C SER A 576 14.34 -10.18 -12.05
N GLN A 577 15.47 -10.80 -11.81
CA GLN A 577 16.29 -10.55 -10.64
C GLN A 577 16.76 -9.10 -10.65
N GLU A 578 16.79 -8.44 -9.51
CA GLU A 578 17.32 -7.09 -9.38
C GLU A 578 18.79 -7.12 -8.96
N ILE A 579 19.51 -6.01 -9.17
CA ILE A 579 20.94 -5.94 -8.85
C ILE A 579 21.23 -6.26 -7.37
N ASN A 580 20.30 -5.99 -6.47
CA ASN A 580 20.41 -6.31 -5.03
C ASN A 580 19.98 -7.75 -4.64
N GLU A 581 19.58 -8.57 -5.60
CA GLU A 581 19.07 -9.92 -5.35
C GLU A 581 20.07 -11.02 -5.73
N LEU A 582 21.37 -10.70 -5.84
CA LEU A 582 22.40 -11.70 -6.11
C LEU A 582 22.61 -12.60 -4.88
N GLN A 583 22.57 -13.92 -5.10
CA GLN A 583 22.66 -14.95 -4.03
C GLN A 583 24.12 -15.38 -3.82
N ILE A 584 24.99 -14.41 -3.51
CA ILE A 584 26.43 -14.62 -3.40
C ILE A 584 26.78 -15.55 -2.23
N GLU A 585 25.96 -15.54 -1.17
CA GLU A 585 26.09 -16.42 0.00
C GLU A 585 25.95 -17.90 -0.35
N ASP A 586 25.28 -18.21 -1.42
CA ASP A 586 25.07 -19.58 -1.94
C ASP A 586 25.96 -19.88 -3.16
N GLY A 587 26.98 -19.07 -3.40
CA GLY A 587 27.96 -19.30 -4.47
C GLY A 587 27.50 -18.85 -5.86
N ILE A 588 26.46 -17.99 -5.97
CA ILE A 588 25.94 -17.51 -7.25
C ILE A 588 26.44 -16.07 -7.50
N ASP A 589 27.22 -15.88 -8.55
CA ASP A 589 27.80 -14.61 -8.99
C ASP A 589 27.23 -14.05 -10.29
N PHE A 590 26.11 -14.60 -10.78
CA PHE A 590 25.41 -14.20 -11.99
C PHE A 590 23.90 -14.09 -11.78
N PHE A 591 23.20 -13.39 -12.68
CA PHE A 591 21.75 -13.21 -12.63
C PHE A 591 21.01 -14.23 -13.51
N TRP A 592 19.99 -14.84 -12.94
CA TRP A 592 19.10 -15.75 -13.65
C TRP A 592 18.19 -15.00 -14.64
N PRO A 593 17.72 -15.66 -15.71
CA PRO A 593 16.68 -15.11 -16.59
C PRO A 593 15.40 -14.75 -15.84
N ALA A 594 14.63 -13.85 -16.43
CA ALA A 594 13.36 -13.44 -15.85
C ALA A 594 12.37 -14.59 -15.73
N GLN A 595 11.78 -14.75 -14.57
CA GLN A 595 10.69 -15.69 -14.32
C GLN A 595 9.40 -15.17 -14.95
N ARG A 596 8.46 -16.08 -15.23
CA ARG A 596 7.16 -15.76 -15.85
C ARG A 596 6.02 -16.38 -15.07
N ALA A 597 4.99 -15.61 -14.74
CA ALA A 597 3.75 -16.10 -14.16
C ALA A 597 2.55 -15.79 -15.08
N ASP A 598 1.68 -16.77 -15.28
CA ASP A 598 0.39 -16.62 -15.95
C ASP A 598 -0.72 -16.75 -14.89
N HIS A 599 -1.57 -15.72 -14.74
CA HIS A 599 -2.66 -15.67 -13.75
C HIS A 599 -4.03 -15.71 -14.41
N VAL A 600 -4.96 -16.42 -13.78
CA VAL A 600 -6.40 -16.33 -14.05
C VAL A 600 -7.13 -16.16 -12.73
N ILE A 601 -7.95 -15.12 -12.64
CA ILE A 601 -8.71 -14.80 -11.42
C ILE A 601 -10.15 -14.51 -11.82
N ALA A 602 -11.10 -15.18 -11.18
CA ALA A 602 -12.53 -14.89 -11.34
C ALA A 602 -13.17 -14.65 -9.98
N GLY A 603 -13.92 -13.56 -9.84
CA GLY A 603 -14.54 -13.18 -8.58
C GLY A 603 -15.95 -12.65 -8.71
N ILE A 604 -16.74 -12.86 -7.67
CA ILE A 604 -18.06 -12.25 -7.49
C ILE A 604 -18.07 -11.52 -6.15
N ARG A 605 -18.48 -10.26 -6.19
CA ARG A 605 -18.79 -9.48 -5.00
C ARG A 605 -20.29 -9.21 -4.94
N HIS A 606 -20.91 -9.43 -3.78
CA HIS A 606 -22.32 -9.17 -3.55
C HIS A 606 -22.51 -8.43 -2.22
N THR A 607 -23.23 -7.31 -2.24
CA THR A 607 -23.53 -6.50 -1.05
C THR A 607 -24.98 -6.71 -0.64
N LEU A 608 -25.19 -7.30 0.55
CA LEU A 608 -26.50 -7.53 1.14
C LEU A 608 -26.87 -6.40 2.10
N ASN A 609 -28.03 -5.81 1.92
CA ASN A 609 -28.64 -4.84 2.87
C ASN A 609 -27.72 -3.66 3.26
N ASN A 610 -26.81 -3.22 2.40
CA ASN A 610 -25.81 -2.17 2.66
C ASN A 610 -24.99 -2.36 3.95
N ARG A 611 -24.96 -3.57 4.52
CA ARG A 611 -24.25 -3.88 5.78
C ARG A 611 -23.35 -5.10 5.69
N LEU A 612 -23.64 -6.01 4.78
CA LEU A 612 -22.87 -7.24 4.59
C LEU A 612 -22.35 -7.30 3.16
N SER A 613 -21.04 -7.30 2.98
CA SER A 613 -20.38 -7.57 1.71
C SER A 613 -19.86 -9.00 1.72
N THR A 614 -20.08 -9.71 0.64
CA THR A 614 -19.55 -11.06 0.40
C THR A 614 -18.74 -11.05 -0.85
N ARG A 615 -17.55 -11.65 -0.82
CA ARG A 615 -16.68 -11.81 -1.97
C ARG A 615 -16.23 -13.25 -2.07
N VAL A 616 -16.32 -13.81 -3.26
CA VAL A 616 -15.79 -15.14 -3.58
C VAL A 616 -14.86 -15.01 -4.77
N GLU A 617 -13.64 -15.50 -4.65
CA GLU A 617 -12.65 -15.51 -5.72
C GLU A 617 -12.09 -16.91 -5.95
N LEU A 618 -11.88 -17.23 -7.22
CA LEU A 618 -11.15 -18.38 -7.70
C LEU A 618 -9.87 -17.87 -8.37
N PHE A 619 -8.74 -18.43 -8.03
CA PHE A 619 -7.48 -18.07 -8.65
C PHE A 619 -6.68 -19.29 -9.09
N HIS A 620 -5.94 -19.12 -10.17
CA HIS A 620 -4.94 -20.05 -10.67
C HIS A 620 -3.73 -19.27 -11.18
N LYS A 621 -2.55 -19.63 -10.68
CA LYS A 621 -1.24 -19.04 -11.05
C LYS A 621 -0.31 -20.17 -11.46
N GLU A 622 0.27 -20.11 -12.64
CA GLU A 622 1.34 -20.97 -13.12
C GLU A 622 2.61 -20.15 -13.30
N ILE A 623 3.72 -20.60 -12.71
CA ILE A 623 5.03 -19.94 -12.81
C ILE A 623 5.94 -20.85 -13.62
N LYS A 624 6.63 -20.27 -14.60
CA LYS A 624 7.63 -20.92 -15.46
C LYS A 624 8.96 -20.20 -15.36
N ASP A 625 10.01 -20.87 -15.77
CA ASP A 625 11.36 -20.34 -15.71
C ASP A 625 11.71 -19.91 -14.26
N VAL A 626 11.27 -20.75 -13.30
CA VAL A 626 11.47 -20.51 -11.86
C VAL A 626 12.97 -20.54 -11.57
N ARG A 627 13.47 -19.48 -10.97
CA ARG A 627 14.88 -19.42 -10.58
C ARG A 627 15.16 -20.40 -9.43
N PRO A 628 16.34 -20.98 -9.38
CA PRO A 628 16.78 -21.75 -8.23
C PRO A 628 16.75 -20.89 -6.96
N ARG A 629 16.39 -21.51 -5.85
CA ARG A 629 16.42 -20.89 -4.53
C ARG A 629 17.01 -21.84 -3.51
N PHE A 630 17.40 -21.29 -2.39
CA PHE A 630 18.01 -22.04 -1.29
C PHE A 630 17.10 -21.97 -0.06
N GLU A 631 16.87 -23.10 0.59
CA GLU A 631 16.04 -23.21 1.79
C GLU A 631 16.73 -24.07 2.83
N ASN A 632 16.53 -23.77 4.11
CA ASN A 632 16.85 -24.65 5.21
C ASN A 632 15.62 -25.52 5.48
N LEU A 633 15.82 -26.85 5.54
CA LEU A 633 14.74 -27.82 5.60
C LEU A 633 14.09 -27.91 6.97
N PHE A 634 14.83 -27.64 8.04
CA PHE A 634 14.42 -27.89 9.41
C PHE A 634 14.25 -26.61 10.21
N ASP A 635 15.25 -25.73 10.23
CA ASP A 635 15.21 -24.48 10.95
C ASP A 635 15.34 -23.24 10.03
N PRO A 636 14.22 -22.63 9.62
CA PRO A 636 14.23 -21.38 8.87
C PRO A 636 14.53 -20.14 9.75
N LEU A 637 14.72 -20.30 11.07
CA LEU A 637 14.98 -19.19 12.00
C LEU A 637 16.47 -19.00 12.30
N SER A 638 17.35 -19.91 11.87
CA SER A 638 18.81 -19.80 12.04
C SER A 638 19.31 -18.42 11.63
N LEU A 639 20.17 -17.81 12.44
CA LEU A 639 20.80 -16.51 12.16
C LEU A 639 21.77 -16.56 10.97
N ILE A 640 22.35 -17.73 10.73
CA ILE A 640 23.37 -17.95 9.69
C ILE A 640 22.97 -19.17 8.84
N PRO A 641 21.87 -19.03 8.06
CA PRO A 641 21.25 -20.16 7.35
C PRO A 641 22.15 -20.77 6.27
N GLU A 642 23.07 -19.98 5.71
CA GLU A 642 23.92 -20.42 4.60
C GLU A 642 25.01 -21.43 4.96
N VAL A 643 25.33 -21.58 6.25
CA VAL A 643 26.29 -22.59 6.72
C VAL A 643 25.64 -23.78 7.42
N GLN A 644 24.33 -23.82 7.50
CA GLN A 644 23.62 -24.95 8.10
C GLN A 644 23.65 -26.19 7.19
N PRO A 645 23.78 -27.40 7.73
CA PRO A 645 23.91 -28.64 6.95
C PRO A 645 22.62 -29.02 6.22
N ASP A 646 21.49 -28.51 6.64
CA ASP A 646 20.16 -28.71 6.04
C ASP A 646 19.85 -27.73 4.90
N ARG A 647 20.80 -26.85 4.55
CA ARG A 647 20.65 -25.94 3.42
C ARG A 647 20.70 -26.66 2.10
N VAL A 648 19.60 -26.57 1.37
CA VAL A 648 19.45 -27.22 0.06
C VAL A 648 19.14 -26.24 -1.04
N ARG A 649 19.72 -26.50 -2.22
CA ARG A 649 19.36 -25.82 -3.45
C ARG A 649 18.16 -26.52 -4.09
N LEU A 650 17.13 -25.74 -4.41
CA LEU A 650 15.94 -26.18 -5.11
C LEU A 650 15.95 -25.63 -6.53
N ASP A 651 15.80 -26.52 -7.52
CA ASP A 651 15.73 -26.18 -8.95
C ASP A 651 14.34 -26.51 -9.52
N PRO A 652 13.29 -25.73 -9.24
CA PRO A 652 11.96 -26.02 -9.75
C PRO A 652 11.88 -25.75 -11.26
N GLY A 653 11.41 -26.68 -12.06
CA GLY A 653 11.11 -26.45 -13.46
C GLY A 653 9.88 -25.57 -13.69
N SER A 654 8.93 -25.60 -12.76
CA SER A 654 7.74 -24.76 -12.73
C SER A 654 7.14 -24.75 -11.32
N ALA A 655 6.20 -23.83 -11.08
CA ALA A 655 5.40 -23.82 -9.86
C ALA A 655 3.94 -23.52 -10.18
N THR A 656 3.04 -24.01 -9.33
CA THR A 656 1.59 -23.80 -9.47
C THR A 656 0.98 -23.40 -8.15
N SER A 657 0.10 -22.38 -8.18
CA SER A 657 -0.73 -22.04 -7.03
C SER A 657 -2.19 -21.86 -7.48
N ARG A 658 -3.11 -22.44 -6.72
CA ARG A 658 -4.54 -22.37 -7.00
C ARG A 658 -5.37 -22.36 -5.73
N GLY A 659 -6.52 -21.74 -5.78
CA GLY A 659 -7.37 -21.70 -4.58
C GLY A 659 -8.71 -21.03 -4.78
N VAL A 660 -9.47 -21.11 -3.69
CA VAL A 660 -10.77 -20.44 -3.50
C VAL A 660 -10.68 -19.58 -2.25
N GLU A 661 -11.08 -18.34 -2.36
CA GLU A 661 -11.13 -17.36 -1.28
C GLU A 661 -12.58 -16.92 -1.07
N VAL A 662 -12.99 -16.87 0.18
CA VAL A 662 -14.31 -16.35 0.60
C VAL A 662 -14.09 -15.30 1.66
N SER A 663 -14.61 -14.10 1.44
CA SER A 663 -14.54 -12.99 2.40
C SER A 663 -15.94 -12.51 2.73
N LEU A 664 -16.14 -12.21 4.00
CA LEU A 664 -17.37 -11.65 4.56
C LEU A 664 -16.99 -10.42 5.38
N ASP A 665 -17.64 -9.31 5.11
CA ASP A 665 -17.43 -8.06 5.80
C ASP A 665 -18.77 -7.49 6.24
N TRP A 666 -18.90 -7.13 7.52
CA TRP A 666 -20.12 -6.60 8.07
C TRP A 666 -19.85 -5.42 9.00
N SER A 667 -20.65 -4.38 8.88
CA SER A 667 -20.57 -3.19 9.71
C SER A 667 -21.96 -2.68 10.06
N ASN A 668 -22.13 -2.20 11.30
CA ASN A 668 -23.37 -1.57 11.76
C ASN A 668 -23.07 -0.61 12.94
N GLY A 669 -22.95 0.67 12.64
CA GLY A 669 -22.57 1.69 13.63
C GLY A 669 -21.20 1.38 14.25
N PRO A 670 -21.10 1.30 15.60
CA PRO A 670 -19.82 1.12 16.28
C PRO A 670 -19.25 -0.31 16.17
N LEU A 671 -19.99 -1.26 15.65
CA LEU A 671 -19.60 -2.66 15.60
C LEU A 671 -19.33 -3.09 14.16
N SER A 672 -18.18 -3.70 13.94
CA SER A 672 -17.79 -4.32 12.67
C SER A 672 -17.18 -5.70 12.90
N TRP A 673 -17.30 -6.59 11.93
CA TRP A 673 -16.56 -7.84 11.89
C TRP A 673 -16.26 -8.23 10.44
N TRP A 674 -15.20 -8.96 10.29
CA TRP A 674 -14.79 -9.54 9.01
C TRP A 674 -14.35 -10.98 9.22
N ALA A 675 -14.49 -11.80 8.18
CA ALA A 675 -14.02 -13.17 8.18
C ALA A 675 -13.59 -13.57 6.77
N THR A 676 -12.47 -14.26 6.67
CA THR A 676 -11.96 -14.81 5.42
C THR A 676 -11.65 -16.29 5.59
N TYR A 677 -11.94 -17.05 4.57
CA TYR A 677 -11.54 -18.44 4.48
C TYR A 677 -10.90 -18.71 3.12
N VAL A 678 -9.76 -19.37 3.14
CA VAL A 678 -8.98 -19.72 1.96
C VAL A 678 -8.74 -21.22 1.94
N LEU A 679 -9.04 -21.83 0.82
CA LEU A 679 -8.63 -23.19 0.48
C LEU A 679 -7.65 -23.08 -0.70
N SER A 680 -6.39 -23.37 -0.49
CA SER A 680 -5.35 -23.21 -1.51
C SER A 680 -4.32 -24.32 -1.49
N GLU A 681 -3.55 -24.38 -2.54
CA GLU A 681 -2.42 -25.28 -2.70
C GLU A 681 -1.34 -24.59 -3.53
N ALA A 682 -0.10 -24.61 -3.03
CA ALA A 682 1.06 -24.08 -3.72
C ALA A 682 2.14 -25.17 -3.81
N THR A 683 2.56 -25.50 -5.04
CA THR A 683 3.53 -26.55 -5.31
C THR A 683 4.63 -26.07 -6.23
N ASP A 684 5.82 -26.64 -6.05
CA ASP A 684 6.92 -26.62 -7.00
C ASP A 684 6.98 -27.96 -7.73
N ARG A 685 7.38 -27.93 -8.99
CA ARG A 685 7.64 -29.14 -9.77
C ARG A 685 9.14 -29.36 -9.87
N ILE A 686 9.65 -30.25 -9.03
CA ILE A 686 11.07 -30.62 -8.92
C ILE A 686 11.22 -32.08 -9.40
N ASP A 687 12.12 -32.34 -10.34
CA ASP A 687 12.37 -33.67 -10.92
C ASP A 687 11.11 -34.43 -11.39
N GLY A 688 10.14 -33.62 -11.92
CA GLY A 688 8.87 -34.14 -12.41
C GLY A 688 7.84 -34.49 -11.34
N ARG A 689 8.10 -34.19 -10.06
CA ARG A 689 7.18 -34.39 -8.93
C ARG A 689 6.67 -33.04 -8.45
N ASP A 690 5.43 -33.00 -7.99
CA ASP A 690 4.84 -31.81 -7.38
C ASP A 690 5.09 -31.90 -5.87
N GLU A 691 5.86 -30.95 -5.33
CA GLU A 691 6.21 -30.80 -3.91
C GLU A 691 5.58 -29.54 -3.34
N LEU A 692 5.07 -29.59 -2.12
CA LEU A 692 4.51 -28.42 -1.48
C LEU A 692 5.59 -27.35 -1.26
N ARG A 693 5.23 -26.08 -1.47
CA ARG A 693 6.05 -24.95 -1.06
C ARG A 693 6.08 -24.86 0.47
N SER A 694 7.22 -24.50 1.04
CA SER A 694 7.42 -24.45 2.51
C SER A 694 6.45 -23.51 3.23
N TRP A 695 5.85 -22.55 2.52
CA TRP A 695 4.82 -21.65 3.04
C TRP A 695 3.38 -22.00 2.59
N ASP A 696 3.14 -23.22 2.10
CA ASP A 696 1.80 -23.65 1.70
C ASP A 696 0.85 -23.76 2.91
N GLN A 697 -0.30 -23.11 2.82
CA GLN A 697 -1.39 -23.17 3.79
C GLN A 697 -2.64 -23.75 3.11
N ARG A 698 -2.89 -25.06 3.31
CA ARG A 698 -4.04 -25.72 2.67
C ARG A 698 -5.37 -25.11 3.07
N HIS A 699 -5.54 -24.82 4.33
CA HIS A 699 -6.71 -24.17 4.91
C HIS A 699 -6.21 -22.98 5.72
N ALA A 700 -6.75 -21.79 5.46
CA ALA A 700 -6.49 -20.60 6.25
C ALA A 700 -7.81 -19.90 6.57
N PHE A 701 -8.02 -19.61 7.84
CA PHE A 701 -9.12 -18.79 8.34
C PHE A 701 -8.55 -17.58 9.07
N GLN A 702 -9.07 -16.41 8.74
CA GLN A 702 -8.78 -15.19 9.46
C GLN A 702 -10.07 -14.46 9.72
N GLY A 703 -10.17 -13.79 10.86
CA GLY A 703 -11.34 -13.03 11.19
C GLY A 703 -11.09 -12.05 12.32
N GLY A 704 -11.90 -11.02 12.38
CA GLY A 704 -11.81 -10.01 13.42
C GLY A 704 -13.15 -9.40 13.74
N ILE A 705 -13.25 -8.87 14.95
CA ILE A 705 -14.38 -8.09 15.43
C ILE A 705 -13.85 -6.83 16.09
N GLY A 706 -14.40 -5.68 15.70
CA GLY A 706 -14.07 -4.38 16.25
C GLY A 706 -15.31 -3.69 16.80
N TRP A 707 -15.16 -3.02 17.92
CA TRP A 707 -16.15 -2.12 18.48
C TRP A 707 -15.48 -0.82 18.89
N GLY A 708 -16.00 0.30 18.39
CA GLY A 708 -15.42 1.61 18.67
C GLY A 708 -16.46 2.69 18.94
N ASN A 709 -16.09 3.68 19.76
CA ASN A 709 -16.81 4.92 19.96
C ASN A 709 -15.80 6.07 20.11
N GLU A 710 -16.27 7.30 20.41
CA GLU A 710 -15.37 8.47 20.59
C GLU A 710 -14.25 8.31 21.64
N LYS A 711 -14.33 7.33 22.53
CA LYS A 711 -13.41 7.17 23.66
C LYS A 711 -12.68 5.85 23.69
N TRP A 712 -13.30 4.80 23.17
CA TRP A 712 -12.81 3.45 23.25
C TRP A 712 -12.83 2.79 21.88
N ASP A 713 -11.76 2.11 21.55
CA ASP A 713 -11.72 1.13 20.49
C ASP A 713 -11.27 -0.22 21.08
N VAL A 714 -11.98 -1.28 20.74
CA VAL A 714 -11.69 -2.65 21.18
C VAL A 714 -11.74 -3.56 19.96
N SER A 715 -10.68 -4.33 19.74
CA SER A 715 -10.60 -5.26 18.63
C SER A 715 -10.03 -6.60 19.06
N VAL A 716 -10.51 -7.63 18.41
CA VAL A 716 -10.04 -9.01 18.52
C VAL A 716 -9.83 -9.54 17.11
N ALA A 717 -8.71 -10.17 16.85
CA ALA A 717 -8.46 -10.85 15.59
C ALA A 717 -8.01 -12.30 15.85
N ALA A 718 -8.39 -13.19 14.95
CA ALA A 718 -8.01 -14.59 15.01
C ALA A 718 -7.38 -15.02 13.69
N SER A 719 -6.31 -15.81 13.76
CA SER A 719 -5.68 -16.48 12.61
C SER A 719 -5.58 -17.97 12.91
N VAL A 720 -6.09 -18.80 12.01
CA VAL A 720 -6.00 -20.26 12.12
C VAL A 720 -5.65 -20.82 10.74
N HIS A 721 -4.57 -21.57 10.63
CA HIS A 721 -4.23 -22.20 9.35
C HIS A 721 -3.62 -23.59 9.53
N SER A 722 -3.63 -24.40 8.46
CA SER A 722 -2.90 -25.66 8.39
C SER A 722 -1.44 -25.43 8.73
N GLY A 723 -0.85 -26.31 9.50
CA GLY A 723 0.59 -26.25 9.79
C GLY A 723 1.41 -26.19 8.51
N TRP A 724 2.56 -25.53 8.60
CA TRP A 724 3.54 -25.48 7.52
C TRP A 724 3.96 -26.89 7.09
N PRO A 725 4.26 -27.10 5.81
CA PRO A 725 4.92 -28.34 5.38
C PRO A 725 6.24 -28.53 6.11
N LEU A 726 6.60 -29.77 6.37
CA LEU A 726 7.85 -30.14 7.01
C LEU A 726 8.50 -31.34 6.33
N THR A 727 9.82 -31.43 6.47
CA THR A 727 10.68 -32.53 6.04
C THR A 727 11.18 -33.22 7.30
N GLU A 728 11.17 -34.53 7.29
CA GLU A 728 11.70 -35.35 8.41
C GLU A 728 13.17 -35.67 8.16
N LEU A 729 13.95 -35.87 9.22
CA LEU A 729 15.30 -36.38 9.19
C LEU A 729 15.32 -37.85 9.70
N THR A 730 16.11 -38.70 9.08
CA THR A 730 16.24 -40.09 9.45
C THR A 730 17.71 -40.48 9.48
N LEU A 731 18.14 -41.18 10.51
CA LEU A 731 19.46 -41.83 10.55
C LEU A 731 19.40 -43.16 9.84
N VAL A 732 20.35 -43.42 8.97
CA VAL A 732 20.51 -44.68 8.22
C VAL A 732 21.90 -45.24 8.47
N GLU A 733 21.99 -46.55 8.75
CA GLU A 733 23.27 -47.24 8.88
C GLU A 733 24.04 -47.18 7.55
N ASP A 734 25.27 -46.67 7.57
CA ASP A 734 26.13 -46.51 6.39
C ASP A 734 27.37 -47.42 6.40
N GLY A 735 27.48 -48.27 7.40
CA GLY A 735 28.58 -49.24 7.51
C GLY A 735 29.02 -49.48 8.93
N VAL A 736 30.24 -49.87 9.05
CA VAL A 736 30.92 -50.14 10.33
C VAL A 736 32.31 -49.54 10.20
N ASP A 737 32.72 -48.74 11.17
CA ASP A 737 34.03 -48.10 11.21
C ASP A 737 35.18 -49.12 11.43
N GLU A 738 36.41 -48.60 11.51
CA GLU A 738 37.60 -49.41 11.72
C GLU A 738 37.64 -50.11 13.09
N ASP A 739 36.91 -49.57 14.07
CA ASP A 739 36.78 -50.05 15.43
C ASP A 739 35.60 -51.04 15.63
N GLY A 740 34.75 -51.18 14.62
CA GLY A 740 33.60 -52.10 14.60
C GLY A 740 32.30 -51.49 15.10
N GLU A 741 32.24 -50.14 15.23
CA GLU A 741 31.04 -49.40 15.58
C GLU A 741 30.20 -49.08 14.34
N ILE A 742 28.87 -48.96 14.49
CA ILE A 742 27.98 -48.67 13.38
C ILE A 742 28.07 -47.20 13.06
N GLU A 743 28.46 -46.86 11.82
CA GLU A 743 28.37 -45.47 11.31
C GLU A 743 26.96 -45.16 10.85
N TYR A 744 26.50 -43.97 11.13
CA TYR A 744 25.20 -43.44 10.70
C TYR A 744 25.38 -42.24 9.78
N VAL A 745 24.45 -42.13 8.83
CA VAL A 745 24.31 -40.94 7.95
C VAL A 745 22.93 -40.35 8.16
N ALA A 746 22.87 -39.06 8.33
CA ALA A 746 21.64 -38.31 8.45
C ALA A 746 21.09 -38.00 7.06
N VAL A 747 19.93 -38.54 6.73
CA VAL A 747 19.31 -38.44 5.42
C VAL A 747 18.00 -37.69 5.55
N PRO A 748 17.86 -36.51 4.93
CA PRO A 748 16.58 -35.81 4.81
C PRO A 748 15.58 -36.68 4.04
N GLY A 749 14.40 -36.84 4.58
CA GLY A 749 13.27 -37.50 3.92
C GLY A 749 12.76 -36.69 2.70
N PRO A 750 11.72 -37.21 2.02
CA PRO A 750 11.11 -36.43 0.94
C PRO A 750 10.61 -35.07 1.41
N ARG A 751 10.96 -34.02 0.66
CA ARG A 751 10.71 -32.64 1.06
C ARG A 751 9.22 -32.37 1.24
N ASN A 752 8.86 -31.73 2.35
CA ASN A 752 7.52 -31.15 2.62
C ASN A 752 6.36 -32.17 2.55
N VAL A 753 6.62 -33.45 2.85
CA VAL A 753 5.58 -34.50 2.85
C VAL A 753 4.73 -34.44 4.13
N GLY A 754 5.33 -34.09 5.25
CA GLY A 754 4.65 -33.87 6.52
C GLY A 754 4.08 -32.45 6.67
N ARG A 755 3.40 -32.22 7.80
CA ARG A 755 2.99 -30.86 8.23
C ARG A 755 3.10 -30.75 9.74
N HIS A 756 3.53 -29.60 10.18
CA HIS A 756 3.39 -29.19 11.58
C HIS A 756 1.94 -29.20 12.04
N ALA A 757 1.71 -29.15 13.34
CA ALA A 757 0.37 -28.97 13.90
C ALA A 757 -0.24 -27.64 13.45
N THR A 758 -1.57 -27.59 13.42
CA THR A 758 -2.34 -26.39 13.04
C THR A 758 -1.90 -25.18 13.86
N PHE A 759 -1.53 -24.10 13.17
CA PHE A 759 -1.28 -22.78 13.77
C PHE A 759 -2.60 -22.14 14.21
N ALA A 760 -2.61 -21.50 15.38
CA ALA A 760 -3.73 -20.66 15.80
C ALA A 760 -3.25 -19.52 16.71
N SER A 761 -3.66 -18.30 16.43
CA SER A 761 -3.44 -17.12 17.26
C SER A 761 -4.76 -16.38 17.46
N LEU A 762 -4.94 -15.86 18.67
CA LEU A 762 -5.99 -14.93 19.02
C LEU A 762 -5.31 -13.68 19.56
N ASP A 763 -5.56 -12.55 18.92
CA ASP A 763 -4.91 -11.28 19.23
C ASP A 763 -5.97 -10.29 19.72
N PHE A 764 -5.63 -9.47 20.71
CA PHE A 764 -6.52 -8.53 21.36
C PHE A 764 -5.88 -7.16 21.45
N ARG A 765 -6.67 -6.11 21.19
CA ARG A 765 -6.27 -4.71 21.39
C ARG A 765 -7.41 -3.92 22.00
N VAL A 766 -7.07 -3.05 22.93
CA VAL A 766 -7.97 -2.03 23.49
C VAL A 766 -7.25 -0.71 23.56
N SER A 767 -7.89 0.34 23.09
CA SER A 767 -7.40 1.71 23.24
C SER A 767 -8.44 2.62 23.86
N ARG A 768 -7.95 3.66 24.53
CA ARG A 768 -8.78 4.71 25.09
C ARG A 768 -8.20 6.08 24.77
N THR A 769 -9.06 6.98 24.27
CA THR A 769 -8.71 8.36 23.96
C THR A 769 -9.32 9.33 24.97
N TRP A 770 -8.52 10.26 25.46
CA TRP A 770 -8.93 11.37 26.34
C TRP A 770 -8.71 12.68 25.59
N LYS A 771 -9.76 13.49 25.49
CA LYS A 771 -9.65 14.88 24.99
C LYS A 771 -8.98 15.73 26.07
N LEU A 772 -7.89 16.40 25.75
CA LEU A 772 -7.13 17.28 26.61
C LEU A 772 -7.45 18.75 26.28
N GLN A 773 -6.93 19.70 27.07
CA GLN A 773 -7.03 21.14 26.72
C GLN A 773 -6.31 21.48 25.42
N ARG A 774 -5.26 20.73 25.09
CA ARG A 774 -4.55 20.80 23.81
C ARG A 774 -4.41 19.39 23.26
N GLY A 775 -5.22 19.08 22.23
CA GLY A 775 -5.19 17.82 21.54
C GLY A 775 -5.85 16.64 22.27
N SER A 776 -5.35 15.44 22.03
CA SER A 776 -5.85 14.19 22.60
C SER A 776 -4.71 13.29 23.07
N LEU A 777 -4.97 12.47 24.07
CA LEU A 777 -4.07 11.42 24.54
C LEU A 777 -4.77 10.08 24.33
N MET A 778 -4.16 9.19 23.58
CA MET A 778 -4.59 7.79 23.45
C MET A 778 -3.61 6.90 24.23
N ALA A 779 -4.13 5.92 24.94
CA ALA A 779 -3.34 4.81 25.47
C ALA A 779 -3.93 3.50 25.01
N PHE A 780 -3.08 2.55 24.68
CA PHE A 780 -3.50 1.22 24.25
C PHE A 780 -2.79 0.11 25.01
N PHE A 781 -3.48 -1.01 25.06
CA PHE A 781 -2.96 -2.29 25.52
C PHE A 781 -3.29 -3.33 24.47
N GLU A 782 -2.31 -4.14 24.12
CA GLU A 782 -2.40 -5.16 23.06
C GLU A 782 -1.76 -6.45 23.54
N VAL A 783 -2.30 -7.57 23.11
CA VAL A 783 -1.73 -8.90 23.37
C VAL A 783 -1.81 -9.71 22.09
N SER A 784 -0.67 -10.11 21.55
CA SER A 784 -0.57 -11.12 20.50
C SER A 784 -0.52 -12.52 21.12
N ASN A 785 -1.12 -13.51 20.46
CA ASN A 785 -1.27 -14.87 20.94
C ASN A 785 -1.81 -14.95 22.38
N LEU A 786 -2.96 -14.31 22.62
CA LEU A 786 -3.62 -14.25 23.93
C LEU A 786 -3.82 -15.62 24.61
N THR A 787 -3.98 -16.67 23.81
CA THR A 787 -4.15 -18.04 24.30
C THR A 787 -2.85 -18.71 24.72
N ASN A 788 -1.70 -18.06 24.49
CA ASN A 788 -0.35 -18.60 24.71
C ASN A 788 -0.17 -19.99 24.08
N ARG A 789 -0.74 -20.17 22.88
CA ARG A 789 -0.63 -21.45 22.18
C ARG A 789 0.80 -21.64 21.68
N ARG A 790 1.38 -22.77 21.93
CA ARG A 790 2.65 -23.20 21.33
C ARG A 790 2.39 -23.59 19.87
N ASN A 791 2.73 -22.71 18.95
CA ASN A 791 2.57 -22.88 17.51
C ASN A 791 3.93 -23.37 16.96
N PRO A 792 4.05 -24.60 16.46
CA PRO A 792 5.34 -25.12 16.00
C PRO A 792 5.84 -24.34 14.77
N CYS A 793 7.15 -24.10 14.74
CA CYS A 793 7.83 -23.46 13.60
C CYS A 793 8.82 -24.38 12.91
N CYS A 794 9.60 -25.11 13.68
CA CYS A 794 10.86 -25.63 13.28
C CYS A 794 11.06 -27.02 13.88
N LEU A 795 11.94 -27.80 13.25
CA LEU A 795 12.41 -29.06 13.81
C LEU A 795 13.86 -28.86 14.25
N ASP A 796 14.15 -29.29 15.44
CA ASP A 796 15.49 -29.45 15.94
C ASP A 796 15.82 -30.97 16.08
N PHE A 797 17.04 -31.33 15.81
CA PHE A 797 17.50 -32.70 15.89
C PHE A 797 18.83 -32.72 16.62
N ASP A 798 18.92 -33.63 17.61
CA ASP A 798 20.12 -33.78 18.43
C ASP A 798 20.29 -35.22 18.93
N PHE A 799 21.43 -35.49 19.51
CA PHE A 799 21.65 -36.67 20.33
C PHE A 799 21.57 -36.29 21.80
N GLU A 800 20.66 -36.90 22.52
CA GLU A 800 20.59 -36.75 23.98
C GLU A 800 21.01 -38.06 24.69
N GLU A 801 21.80 -37.95 25.77
CA GLU A 801 22.19 -39.10 26.57
C GLU A 801 20.97 -39.62 27.34
N ASP A 802 20.53 -40.83 27.08
CA ASP A 802 19.45 -41.49 27.83
C ASP A 802 19.89 -41.71 29.29
N GLU A 803 19.20 -41.05 30.23
CA GLU A 803 19.52 -41.09 31.67
C GLU A 803 19.56 -42.51 32.28
N ASP A 804 18.86 -43.49 31.68
CA ASP A 804 18.76 -44.86 32.20
C ASP A 804 19.83 -45.79 31.62
N THR A 805 20.22 -45.54 30.35
CA THR A 805 21.17 -46.43 29.67
C THR A 805 22.57 -45.84 29.50
N GLY A 806 22.69 -44.49 29.53
CA GLY A 806 23.92 -43.77 29.25
C GLY A 806 24.35 -43.89 27.77
N GLU A 807 23.40 -44.21 26.88
CA GLU A 807 23.61 -44.26 25.43
C GLU A 807 23.02 -43.00 24.78
N ASP A 808 23.70 -42.50 23.76
CA ASP A 808 23.17 -41.38 22.95
C ASP A 808 21.99 -41.85 22.12
N VAL A 809 20.84 -41.18 22.31
CA VAL A 809 19.61 -41.45 21.59
C VAL A 809 19.32 -40.27 20.67
N PHE A 810 19.04 -40.55 19.41
CA PHE A 810 18.62 -39.52 18.43
C PHE A 810 17.22 -39.05 18.77
N GLU A 811 17.13 -37.78 19.14
CA GLU A 811 15.86 -37.15 19.49
C GLU A 811 15.46 -36.06 18.47
N ARG A 812 14.15 -35.78 18.44
CA ARG A 812 13.54 -34.76 17.64
C ARG A 812 12.88 -33.71 18.54
N GLY A 813 13.45 -32.51 18.54
CA GLY A 813 12.89 -31.30 19.15
C GLY A 813 11.89 -30.62 18.25
N ILE A 814 11.06 -29.76 18.83
CA ILE A 814 10.15 -28.86 18.11
C ILE A 814 10.25 -27.49 18.73
N ASP A 815 10.64 -26.51 17.93
CA ASP A 815 10.62 -25.13 18.32
C ASP A 815 9.29 -24.45 17.99
N TYR A 816 9.03 -23.34 18.66
CA TYR A 816 7.73 -22.67 18.62
C TYR A 816 7.86 -21.20 18.30
N TRP A 817 6.92 -20.70 17.48
CA TRP A 817 6.72 -19.28 17.26
C TRP A 817 6.43 -18.53 18.56
N THR A 818 6.44 -17.20 18.45
CA THR A 818 6.24 -16.23 19.53
C THR A 818 5.19 -16.68 20.56
N PRO A 819 5.52 -16.74 21.84
CA PRO A 819 4.55 -16.97 22.90
C PRO A 819 3.58 -15.79 23.05
N LEU A 820 2.81 -15.75 24.13
CA LEU A 820 1.99 -14.58 24.48
C LEU A 820 2.88 -13.34 24.61
N LEU A 821 2.61 -12.32 23.77
CA LEU A 821 3.37 -11.07 23.71
C LEU A 821 2.47 -9.87 24.04
N PRO A 822 2.57 -9.32 25.27
CA PRO A 822 1.84 -8.10 25.62
C PRO A 822 2.59 -6.84 25.18
N ALA A 823 1.85 -5.82 24.77
CA ALA A 823 2.39 -4.50 24.46
C ALA A 823 1.49 -3.39 25.02
N ILE A 824 2.11 -2.30 25.41
CA ILE A 824 1.44 -1.07 25.84
C ILE A 824 2.02 0.12 25.08
N GLY A 825 1.21 1.14 24.89
CA GLY A 825 1.70 2.39 24.32
C GLY A 825 0.79 3.56 24.62
N VAL A 826 1.33 4.73 24.39
CA VAL A 826 0.65 6.02 24.52
C VAL A 826 0.95 6.88 23.30
N LEU A 827 -0.04 7.63 22.84
CA LEU A 827 0.06 8.57 21.73
C LEU A 827 -0.55 9.90 22.17
N TRP A 828 0.21 10.96 22.05
CA TRP A 828 -0.25 12.32 22.32
C TRP A 828 -0.29 13.12 21.02
N GLU A 829 -1.48 13.54 20.66
CA GLU A 829 -1.80 14.38 19.52
C GLU A 829 -2.10 15.82 19.95
N PHE A 830 -1.55 16.84 19.26
CA PHE A 830 -1.75 18.27 19.60
C PHE A 830 -1.53 19.21 18.40
#